data_8595470a1f1d7fd96fa80dd8af078ad9
#
_entry.id   8595470a1f1d7fd96fa80dd8af078ad9
#
_cell.length_a   1.000
_cell.length_b   1.000
_cell.length_c   1.000
_cell.angle_alpha   90.00
_cell.angle_beta   90.00
_cell.angle_gamma   90.00
#
_symmetry.space_group_name_H-M   'P 1'
#
loop_
_entity.id
_entity.type
_entity.pdbx_description
1 polymer ?
#
loop_
_entity_poly.entity_id
_entity_poly.type
_entity_poly.pdbx_seq_one_letter_code
_entity_poly.pdbx_strand_id
1 'polypeptide(L)'
;MESKYLDLLAQKYDCEEKVVTEIINLKAILNLPKGTEHFVSDLHGEYQAFQHVLRNGSGRVKEKIRDIFSGVIYDREIDELAALVYYPEDKLKLIKHDFDAKAALNEWYKDTINRMIKLVSYCSSKYTRSKLRKALPTQFAYITEELLYKTEESANKEQYYSEIADQIIALGQADKLITGLAYSVQRLVVDHLHVVGDIYDRGPQPDRIMEELINYHSVDIQWGNHDVLWIGAYSGSKVCLANIIRICARYDNLDIIEDVYGINLRPLLNLAEKYYDDNPSFHPKADENRPEAEIKQITKIHQAIAMIQFKLESPIIKRRPNFNMEERLLLEKIDYDKNEITLHGKTYQLENTCFATVNPEQPDELLEEEAEVMDKLLFSVQHSEKLGRHMNFMMKKGSLYLKYNGNLLIHGCIPVDENGNMETMMIEDKPYAGRELLDVFERFLREAFAHPEETDDLATDMAWYLWTGEYSSLFGKRAMTTFERYFIKEKETHKEKKNPYYYLREDEATCRNILAEFGLNPDHGHIINGHTPVKEIEGEDPIKANGKMIVIDGGFSKAYQSTTGIAGYTLLYNSYGMQLVAHKHFNSKAEVLSAGTDVLTVKRLVDKELERKKVKETNVGEELLQEVAILESLREYRYMK
;
A
#
# COMPACT_ATOMS: atom_id res chain seq x y z
N MET A 1 -36.14 4.06 -17.67
CA MET A 1 -35.13 4.34 -16.62
C MET A 1 -34.48 5.70 -16.84
N GLU A 2 -34.10 6.04 -18.04
CA GLU A 2 -33.41 7.29 -18.41
C GLU A 2 -34.19 8.56 -18.05
N SER A 3 -35.48 8.63 -18.33
CA SER A 3 -36.32 9.81 -18.03
C SER A 3 -36.44 10.07 -16.50
N LYS A 4 -36.59 9.02 -15.69
CA LYS A 4 -36.62 9.17 -14.22
C LYS A 4 -35.31 9.66 -13.64
N TYR A 5 -34.18 9.25 -14.22
CA TYR A 5 -32.86 9.73 -13.81
C TYR A 5 -32.70 11.21 -14.17
N LEU A 6 -33.08 11.62 -15.36
CA LEU A 6 -33.07 13.02 -15.78
C LEU A 6 -34.00 13.90 -14.92
N ASP A 7 -35.16 13.38 -14.51
CA ASP A 7 -36.08 14.08 -13.61
C ASP A 7 -35.48 14.29 -12.21
N LEU A 8 -34.73 13.30 -11.67
CA LEU A 8 -34.02 13.45 -10.41
C LEU A 8 -32.86 14.45 -10.52
N LEU A 9 -32.11 14.39 -11.62
CA LEU A 9 -31.02 15.33 -11.88
C LEU A 9 -31.56 16.77 -12.03
N ALA A 10 -32.74 16.94 -12.60
CA ALA A 10 -33.43 18.22 -12.73
C ALA A 10 -33.82 18.87 -11.39
N GLN A 11 -33.89 18.10 -10.30
CA GLN A 11 -34.07 18.67 -8.95
C GLN A 11 -32.81 19.35 -8.43
N LYS A 12 -31.63 18.83 -8.82
CA LYS A 12 -30.32 19.43 -8.49
C LYS A 12 -30.04 20.67 -9.38
N TYR A 13 -30.40 20.58 -10.65
CA TYR A 13 -30.21 21.61 -11.66
C TYR A 13 -31.60 22.18 -12.07
N ASP A 14 -32.15 23.08 -11.26
CA ASP A 14 -33.54 23.56 -11.35
C ASP A 14 -33.77 24.59 -12.46
N CYS A 15 -32.70 25.11 -13.09
CA CYS A 15 -32.78 26.03 -14.23
C CYS A 15 -31.64 25.77 -15.25
N GLU A 16 -31.86 26.23 -16.50
CA GLU A 16 -30.92 26.03 -17.62
C GLU A 16 -29.54 26.63 -17.31
N GLU A 17 -29.49 27.79 -16.67
CA GLU A 17 -28.25 28.50 -16.37
C GLU A 17 -27.33 27.67 -15.46
N LYS A 18 -27.88 26.92 -14.50
CA LYS A 18 -27.10 25.99 -13.64
C LYS A 18 -26.52 24.83 -14.45
N VAL A 19 -27.30 24.25 -15.35
CA VAL A 19 -26.83 23.16 -16.25
C VAL A 19 -25.71 23.68 -17.14
N VAL A 20 -25.93 24.81 -17.80
CA VAL A 20 -24.96 25.42 -18.74
C VAL A 20 -23.67 25.81 -18.00
N THR A 21 -23.80 26.42 -16.81
CA THR A 21 -22.64 26.79 -15.98
C THR A 21 -21.80 25.57 -15.63
N GLU A 22 -22.44 24.45 -15.24
CA GLU A 22 -21.71 23.24 -14.89
C GLU A 22 -21.06 22.58 -16.11
N ILE A 23 -21.75 22.54 -17.27
CA ILE A 23 -21.13 22.06 -18.53
C ILE A 23 -19.88 22.88 -18.88
N ILE A 24 -19.96 24.22 -18.77
CA ILE A 24 -18.81 25.10 -19.03
C ILE A 24 -17.67 24.80 -18.06
N ASN A 25 -17.97 24.65 -16.76
CA ASN A 25 -17.02 24.32 -15.72
C ASN A 25 -16.31 22.99 -16.01
N LEU A 26 -17.06 21.91 -16.26
CA LEU A 26 -16.52 20.59 -16.52
C LEU A 26 -15.67 20.57 -17.80
N LYS A 27 -16.15 21.19 -18.91
CA LYS A 27 -15.37 21.32 -20.15
C LYS A 27 -14.09 22.15 -19.97
N ALA A 28 -14.08 23.14 -19.09
CA ALA A 28 -12.90 23.91 -18.78
C ALA A 28 -11.89 23.07 -17.96
N ILE A 29 -12.35 22.27 -16.97
CA ILE A 29 -11.53 21.36 -16.16
C ILE A 29 -10.78 20.35 -17.03
N LEU A 30 -11.41 19.83 -18.08
CA LEU A 30 -10.79 18.89 -19.03
C LEU A 30 -9.50 19.41 -19.67
N ASN A 31 -9.33 20.74 -19.73
CA ASN A 31 -8.12 21.37 -20.29
C ASN A 31 -7.04 21.68 -19.26
N LEU A 32 -7.29 21.46 -17.96
CA LEU A 32 -6.26 21.59 -16.93
C LEU A 32 -5.19 20.50 -17.11
N PRO A 33 -3.97 20.72 -16.60
CA PRO A 33 -2.95 19.69 -16.57
C PRO A 33 -3.37 18.50 -15.73
N LYS A 34 -2.99 17.28 -16.14
CA LYS A 34 -3.13 16.05 -15.35
C LYS A 34 -2.54 16.24 -13.94
N GLY A 35 -3.25 15.76 -12.95
CA GLY A 35 -2.79 15.69 -11.57
C GLY A 35 -1.55 14.79 -11.40
N THR A 36 -0.95 14.83 -10.23
CA THR A 36 0.20 13.98 -9.88
C THR A 36 -0.28 12.72 -9.18
N GLU A 37 0.01 11.57 -9.75
CA GLU A 37 -0.14 10.26 -9.12
C GLU A 37 1.18 9.88 -8.45
N HIS A 38 1.08 9.28 -7.28
CA HIS A 38 2.20 8.78 -6.49
C HIS A 38 1.98 7.28 -6.23
N PHE A 39 2.94 6.45 -6.59
CA PHE A 39 2.88 5.00 -6.44
C PHE A 39 3.90 4.55 -5.41
N VAL A 40 3.45 3.73 -4.48
CA VAL A 40 4.26 3.09 -3.44
C VAL A 40 3.91 1.61 -3.36
N SER A 41 4.82 0.78 -2.90
CA SER A 41 4.63 -0.66 -2.77
C SER A 41 5.41 -1.22 -1.58
N ASP A 42 5.01 -2.40 -1.10
CA ASP A 42 5.75 -3.21 -0.13
C ASP A 42 6.14 -2.44 1.14
N LEU A 43 5.14 -1.79 1.75
CA LEU A 43 5.29 -0.93 2.92
C LEU A 43 5.62 -1.71 4.18
N HIS A 44 5.11 -2.94 4.30
CA HIS A 44 5.44 -3.90 5.35
C HIS A 44 5.53 -3.31 6.75
N GLY A 45 4.54 -2.53 7.18
CA GLY A 45 4.50 -1.95 8.52
C GLY A 45 5.58 -0.90 8.83
N GLU A 46 6.38 -0.47 7.87
CA GLU A 46 7.44 0.54 8.04
C GLU A 46 6.87 1.98 7.99
N TYR A 47 6.02 2.28 8.97
CA TYR A 47 5.25 3.53 9.01
C TYR A 47 6.10 4.80 8.93
N GLN A 48 7.22 4.87 9.64
CA GLN A 48 8.01 6.11 9.69
C GLN A 48 8.61 6.47 8.33
N ALA A 49 9.15 5.47 7.62
CA ALA A 49 9.69 5.65 6.27
C ALA A 49 8.56 6.00 5.28
N PHE A 50 7.44 5.27 5.34
CA PHE A 50 6.26 5.56 4.52
C PHE A 50 5.73 6.98 4.75
N GLN A 51 5.53 7.38 6.01
CA GLN A 51 5.04 8.70 6.35
C GLN A 51 5.95 9.81 5.82
N HIS A 52 7.28 9.62 5.93
CA HIS A 52 8.23 10.58 5.39
C HIS A 52 8.10 10.74 3.87
N VAL A 53 8.07 9.63 3.15
CA VAL A 53 7.90 9.60 1.68
C VAL A 53 6.57 10.21 1.25
N LEU A 54 5.49 9.94 1.99
CA LEU A 54 4.18 10.50 1.72
C LEU A 54 4.17 12.03 1.90
N ARG A 55 4.74 12.52 3.01
CA ARG A 55 4.74 13.95 3.37
C ARG A 55 5.66 14.80 2.50
N ASN A 56 6.78 14.24 2.05
CA ASN A 56 7.69 14.95 1.14
C ASN A 56 7.27 14.79 -0.35
N GLY A 57 6.27 13.91 -0.64
CA GLY A 57 5.81 13.61 -1.99
C GLY A 57 6.94 13.09 -2.88
N SER A 58 7.78 12.20 -2.36
CA SER A 58 9.00 11.71 -3.05
C SER A 58 9.90 12.85 -3.54
N GLY A 59 10.11 13.85 -2.67
CA GLY A 59 10.94 15.01 -2.94
C GLY A 59 10.26 16.14 -3.73
N ARG A 60 8.99 15.98 -4.14
CA ARG A 60 8.26 17.01 -4.91
C ARG A 60 8.01 18.29 -4.11
N VAL A 61 7.79 18.20 -2.81
CA VAL A 61 7.60 19.38 -1.97
C VAL A 61 8.84 20.27 -2.00
N LYS A 62 10.02 19.70 -1.78
CA LYS A 62 11.28 20.45 -1.81
C LYS A 62 11.59 21.05 -3.17
N GLU A 63 11.27 20.33 -4.27
CA GLU A 63 11.36 20.88 -5.62
C GLU A 63 10.47 22.12 -5.80
N LYS A 64 9.21 22.07 -5.33
CA LYS A 64 8.30 23.21 -5.41
C LYS A 64 8.80 24.42 -4.60
N ILE A 65 9.42 24.17 -3.45
CA ILE A 65 10.05 25.24 -2.66
C ILE A 65 11.23 25.84 -3.45
N ARG A 66 12.08 25.01 -4.05
CA ARG A 66 13.21 25.46 -4.89
C ARG A 66 12.75 26.25 -6.12
N ASP A 67 11.70 25.79 -6.80
CA ASP A 67 11.13 26.48 -7.97
C ASP A 67 10.76 27.94 -7.66
N ILE A 68 10.34 28.23 -6.43
CA ILE A 68 9.89 29.58 -6.01
C ILE A 68 11.01 30.41 -5.39
N PHE A 69 11.85 29.77 -4.57
CA PHE A 69 12.74 30.47 -3.66
C PHE A 69 14.22 30.34 -4.00
N SER A 70 14.62 29.56 -5.01
CA SER A 70 16.03 29.47 -5.43
C SER A 70 16.55 30.86 -5.83
N GLY A 71 17.70 31.23 -5.26
CA GLY A 71 18.28 32.58 -5.47
C GLY A 71 17.59 33.71 -4.68
N VAL A 72 16.52 33.43 -3.93
CA VAL A 72 15.80 34.40 -3.07
C VAL A 72 16.15 34.20 -1.60
N ILE A 73 16.23 32.92 -1.16
CA ILE A 73 16.63 32.52 0.19
C ILE A 73 17.80 31.53 0.10
N TYR A 74 18.51 31.32 1.23
CA TYR A 74 19.62 30.37 1.27
C TYR A 74 19.11 28.92 1.22
N ASP A 75 19.95 28.00 0.72
CA ASP A 75 19.61 26.56 0.63
C ASP A 75 19.24 25.98 2.00
N ARG A 76 19.88 26.41 3.09
CA ARG A 76 19.51 26.03 4.44
C ARG A 76 18.08 26.41 4.80
N GLU A 77 17.61 27.60 4.40
CA GLU A 77 16.24 28.06 4.65
C GLU A 77 15.23 27.26 3.80
N ILE A 78 15.63 26.83 2.58
CA ILE A 78 14.85 25.90 1.75
C ILE A 78 14.66 24.58 2.50
N ASP A 79 15.72 24.04 3.09
CA ASP A 79 15.69 22.79 3.83
C ASP A 79 14.87 22.90 5.13
N GLU A 80 14.98 24.01 5.84
CA GLU A 80 14.15 24.31 7.03
C GLU A 80 12.67 24.45 6.69
N LEU A 81 12.34 25.13 5.57
CA LEU A 81 10.97 25.25 5.10
C LEU A 81 10.40 23.91 4.64
N ALA A 82 11.20 23.07 3.99
CA ALA A 82 10.81 21.71 3.61
C ALA A 82 10.52 20.86 4.85
N ALA A 83 11.41 20.87 5.86
CA ALA A 83 11.20 20.16 7.12
C ALA A 83 9.95 20.66 7.87
N LEU A 84 9.66 21.96 7.81
CA LEU A 84 8.45 22.54 8.36
C LEU A 84 7.19 22.03 7.64
N VAL A 85 7.23 21.91 6.31
CA VAL A 85 6.11 21.34 5.54
C VAL A 85 5.93 19.85 5.85
N TYR A 86 7.01 19.08 6.04
CA TYR A 86 6.92 17.64 6.32
C TYR A 86 6.38 17.36 7.73
N TYR A 87 6.86 18.09 8.74
CA TYR A 87 6.59 17.84 10.17
C TYR A 87 6.25 19.15 10.90
N PRO A 88 5.13 19.82 10.55
CA PRO A 88 4.88 21.17 11.02
C PRO A 88 4.82 21.29 12.54
N GLU A 89 4.12 20.39 13.24
CA GLU A 89 3.95 20.46 14.69
C GLU A 89 5.28 20.32 15.44
N ASP A 90 6.11 19.38 14.99
CA ASP A 90 7.39 19.11 15.66
C ASP A 90 8.41 20.21 15.33
N LYS A 91 8.47 20.65 14.08
CA LYS A 91 9.41 21.71 13.68
C LYS A 91 9.07 23.04 14.34
N LEU A 92 7.77 23.37 14.47
CA LEU A 92 7.32 24.58 15.18
C LEU A 92 7.71 24.55 16.66
N LYS A 93 7.66 23.39 17.33
CA LYS A 93 8.12 23.26 18.72
C LYS A 93 9.61 23.56 18.85
N LEU A 94 10.44 23.01 17.95
CA LEU A 94 11.89 23.24 17.94
C LEU A 94 12.19 24.72 17.68
N ILE A 95 11.60 25.31 16.65
CA ILE A 95 11.81 26.72 16.28
C ILE A 95 11.46 27.65 17.44
N LYS A 96 10.33 27.44 18.13
CA LYS A 96 9.96 28.29 19.28
C LYS A 96 10.95 28.24 20.42
N HIS A 97 11.65 27.12 20.59
CA HIS A 97 12.68 27.00 21.61
C HIS A 97 13.94 27.81 21.27
N ASP A 98 14.17 28.09 19.98
CA ASP A 98 15.36 28.80 19.52
C ASP A 98 15.22 30.35 19.62
N PHE A 99 14.02 30.87 19.94
CA PHE A 99 13.78 32.30 20.05
C PHE A 99 13.64 32.78 21.51
N ASP A 100 14.59 33.58 21.99
CA ASP A 100 14.53 34.20 23.31
C ASP A 100 13.57 35.42 23.34
N ALA A 101 13.43 36.10 22.22
CA ALA A 101 12.62 37.35 22.13
C ALA A 101 11.31 37.13 21.34
N LYS A 102 10.18 37.42 21.98
CA LYS A 102 8.85 37.34 21.36
C LYS A 102 8.73 38.15 20.06
N ALA A 103 9.40 39.30 19.98
CA ALA A 103 9.38 40.14 18.78
C ALA A 103 10.04 39.44 17.59
N ALA A 104 11.19 38.78 17.79
CA ALA A 104 11.87 38.04 16.74
C ALA A 104 11.06 36.83 16.27
N LEU A 105 10.39 36.13 17.18
CA LEU A 105 9.47 35.03 16.84
C LEU A 105 8.27 35.56 16.01
N ASN A 106 7.71 36.73 16.34
CA ASN A 106 6.60 37.32 15.59
C ASN A 106 7.00 37.66 14.14
N GLU A 107 8.21 38.23 13.95
CA GLU A 107 8.74 38.51 12.60
C GLU A 107 8.95 37.21 11.81
N TRP A 108 9.50 36.18 12.46
CA TRP A 108 9.64 34.86 11.85
C TRP A 108 8.28 34.26 11.42
N TYR A 109 7.25 34.37 12.26
CA TYR A 109 5.90 33.93 11.90
C TYR A 109 5.37 34.67 10.68
N LYS A 110 5.53 35.99 10.63
CA LYS A 110 5.07 36.80 9.53
C LYS A 110 5.73 36.42 8.20
N ASP A 111 7.04 36.27 8.21
CA ASP A 111 7.79 35.81 7.03
C ASP A 111 7.40 34.38 6.61
N THR A 112 7.30 33.48 7.57
CA THR A 112 6.91 32.08 7.31
C THR A 112 5.51 31.97 6.73
N ILE A 113 4.52 32.68 7.26
CA ILE A 113 3.15 32.73 6.71
C ILE A 113 3.20 33.21 5.25
N ASN A 114 3.94 34.27 4.95
CA ASN A 114 4.06 34.80 3.60
C ASN A 114 4.71 33.78 2.64
N ARG A 115 5.77 33.08 3.06
CA ARG A 115 6.40 31.99 2.28
C ARG A 115 5.44 30.84 2.04
N MET A 116 4.69 30.42 3.07
CA MET A 116 3.71 29.32 2.96
C MET A 116 2.55 29.68 2.03
N ILE A 117 2.04 30.92 2.07
CA ILE A 117 1.00 31.41 1.14
C ILE A 117 1.51 31.38 -0.31
N LYS A 118 2.74 31.83 -0.58
CA LYS A 118 3.36 31.73 -1.91
C LYS A 118 3.47 30.27 -2.38
N LEU A 119 3.86 29.38 -1.48
CA LEU A 119 4.00 27.95 -1.79
C LEU A 119 2.63 27.31 -2.10
N VAL A 120 1.60 27.57 -1.30
CA VAL A 120 0.22 27.09 -1.57
C VAL A 120 -0.29 27.66 -2.90
N SER A 121 -0.08 28.94 -3.17
CA SER A 121 -0.45 29.57 -4.45
C SER A 121 0.19 28.87 -5.64
N TYR A 122 1.50 28.60 -5.57
CA TYR A 122 2.24 27.91 -6.62
C TYR A 122 1.75 26.46 -6.82
N CYS A 123 1.59 25.70 -5.73
CA CYS A 123 1.11 24.32 -5.79
C CYS A 123 -0.32 24.22 -6.34
N SER A 124 -1.15 25.24 -6.08
CA SER A 124 -2.55 25.28 -6.52
C SER A 124 -2.77 25.79 -7.95
N SER A 125 -1.74 26.34 -8.60
CA SER A 125 -1.84 26.99 -9.93
C SER A 125 -2.40 26.11 -11.05
N LYS A 126 -2.34 24.79 -10.89
CA LYS A 126 -2.89 23.79 -11.83
C LYS A 126 -4.32 23.34 -11.51
N TYR A 127 -4.95 23.88 -10.47
CA TYR A 127 -6.25 23.43 -9.97
C TYR A 127 -7.33 24.50 -10.04
N THR A 128 -8.59 24.05 -9.96
CA THR A 128 -9.71 24.97 -9.77
C THR A 128 -9.73 25.55 -8.35
N ARG A 129 -10.36 26.71 -8.19
CA ARG A 129 -10.59 27.32 -6.86
C ARG A 129 -11.35 26.39 -5.92
N SER A 130 -12.32 25.64 -6.45
CA SER A 130 -13.09 24.65 -5.67
C SER A 130 -12.19 23.57 -5.08
N LYS A 131 -11.25 23.01 -5.88
CA LYS A 131 -10.30 22.01 -5.41
C LYS A 131 -9.32 22.61 -4.39
N LEU A 132 -8.83 23.83 -4.62
CA LEU A 132 -8.00 24.54 -3.66
C LEU A 132 -8.73 24.71 -2.31
N ARG A 133 -9.97 25.24 -2.33
CA ARG A 133 -10.77 25.45 -1.10
C ARG A 133 -10.94 24.17 -0.28
N LYS A 134 -11.15 23.02 -0.93
CA LYS A 134 -11.23 21.71 -0.25
C LYS A 134 -9.90 21.26 0.37
N ALA A 135 -8.76 21.80 -0.09
CA ALA A 135 -7.44 21.50 0.45
C ALA A 135 -7.02 22.45 1.58
N LEU A 136 -7.65 23.62 1.70
CA LEU A 136 -7.34 24.60 2.74
C LEU A 136 -7.83 24.16 4.12
N PRO A 137 -7.15 24.60 5.20
CA PRO A 137 -7.60 24.33 6.56
C PRO A 137 -8.96 25.00 6.80
N THR A 138 -9.97 24.19 7.14
CA THR A 138 -11.38 24.64 7.25
C THR A 138 -11.55 25.87 8.14
N GLN A 139 -10.80 25.95 9.25
CA GLN A 139 -10.89 27.04 10.21
C GLN A 139 -10.36 28.38 9.66
N PHE A 140 -9.45 28.34 8.70
CA PHE A 140 -8.79 29.49 8.12
C PHE A 140 -9.04 29.64 6.62
N ALA A 141 -9.99 28.90 6.04
CA ALA A 141 -10.19 28.85 4.60
C ALA A 141 -10.44 30.26 4.00
N TYR A 142 -11.34 31.04 4.60
CA TYR A 142 -11.62 32.42 4.15
C TYR A 142 -10.39 33.30 4.21
N ILE A 143 -9.71 33.34 5.37
CA ILE A 143 -8.52 34.17 5.58
C ILE A 143 -7.39 33.78 4.64
N THR A 144 -7.22 32.45 4.44
CA THR A 144 -6.21 31.93 3.52
C THR A 144 -6.54 32.30 2.07
N GLU A 145 -7.80 32.21 1.67
CA GLU A 145 -8.24 32.67 0.33
C GLU A 145 -7.93 34.16 0.13
N GLU A 146 -8.23 35.01 1.09
CA GLU A 146 -7.89 36.44 1.00
C GLU A 146 -6.38 36.67 0.80
N LEU A 147 -5.54 35.96 1.57
CA LEU A 147 -4.08 36.07 1.44
C LEU A 147 -3.56 35.52 0.09
N LEU A 148 -4.21 34.50 -0.47
CA LEU A 148 -3.87 33.96 -1.78
C LEU A 148 -4.21 34.89 -2.95
N TYR A 149 -5.18 35.80 -2.78
CA TYR A 149 -5.54 36.80 -3.79
C TYR A 149 -4.65 38.04 -3.76
N LYS A 150 -3.65 38.09 -2.89
CA LYS A 150 -2.66 39.16 -2.88
C LYS A 150 -1.87 39.13 -4.18
N THR A 151 -2.08 40.16 -5.02
CA THR A 151 -1.32 40.40 -6.25
C THR A 151 -0.37 41.56 -6.06
N GLU A 152 0.68 41.67 -6.88
CA GLU A 152 1.61 42.79 -6.87
C GLU A 152 0.91 44.13 -7.15
N GLU A 153 -0.23 44.11 -7.85
CA GLU A 153 -1.06 45.29 -8.15
C GLU A 153 -1.96 45.70 -6.98
N SER A 154 -1.94 44.97 -5.86
CA SER A 154 -2.81 45.21 -4.68
C SER A 154 -2.27 46.29 -3.72
N ALA A 155 -1.56 47.30 -4.20
CA ALA A 155 -0.96 48.35 -3.37
C ALA A 155 -1.94 48.97 -2.36
N ASN A 156 -3.22 49.14 -2.74
CA ASN A 156 -4.27 49.66 -1.87
C ASN A 156 -4.69 48.72 -0.73
N LYS A 157 -4.30 47.44 -0.78
CA LYS A 157 -4.65 46.40 0.24
C LYS A 157 -3.43 45.91 1.03
N GLU A 158 -2.26 46.48 0.84
CA GLU A 158 -1.04 45.98 1.50
C GLU A 158 -1.14 46.03 3.03
N GLN A 159 -1.68 47.15 3.56
CA GLN A 159 -1.93 47.27 4.98
C GLN A 159 -2.98 46.28 5.49
N TYR A 160 -4.02 45.99 4.71
CA TYR A 160 -5.05 45.01 5.04
C TYR A 160 -4.45 43.61 5.17
N TYR A 161 -3.60 43.19 4.23
CA TYR A 161 -2.96 41.86 4.29
C TYR A 161 -1.94 41.75 5.43
N SER A 162 -1.19 42.85 5.71
CA SER A 162 -0.28 42.89 6.86
C SER A 162 -1.05 42.76 8.17
N GLU A 163 -2.18 43.47 8.31
CA GLU A 163 -3.02 43.41 9.50
C GLU A 163 -3.59 42.00 9.74
N ILE A 164 -3.99 41.27 8.69
CA ILE A 164 -4.43 39.87 8.83
C ILE A 164 -3.34 39.02 9.49
N ALA A 165 -2.10 39.10 8.99
CA ALA A 165 -0.99 38.32 9.53
C ALA A 165 -0.67 38.74 10.98
N ASP A 166 -0.66 40.06 11.27
CA ASP A 166 -0.39 40.59 12.60
C ASP A 166 -1.46 40.16 13.62
N GLN A 167 -2.74 40.14 13.23
CA GLN A 167 -3.84 39.64 14.08
C GLN A 167 -3.79 38.12 14.32
N ILE A 168 -3.44 37.32 13.31
CA ILE A 168 -3.25 35.88 13.48
C ILE A 168 -2.16 35.60 14.52
N ILE A 169 -1.06 36.34 14.48
CA ILE A 169 0.06 36.22 15.43
C ILE A 169 -0.37 36.71 16.82
N ALA A 170 -0.99 37.89 16.90
CA ALA A 170 -1.44 38.49 18.16
C ALA A 170 -2.46 37.60 18.91
N LEU A 171 -3.34 36.91 18.18
CA LEU A 171 -4.33 35.99 18.69
C LEU A 171 -3.77 34.57 18.94
N GLY A 172 -2.46 34.32 18.74
CA GLY A 172 -1.80 33.04 18.99
C GLY A 172 -2.24 31.91 18.05
N GLN A 173 -2.68 32.24 16.82
CA GLN A 173 -3.16 31.27 15.85
C GLN A 173 -2.11 30.91 14.76
N ALA A 174 -0.92 31.47 14.81
CA ALA A 174 0.11 31.30 13.79
C ALA A 174 0.52 29.82 13.59
N ASP A 175 0.73 29.07 14.69
CA ASP A 175 1.07 27.65 14.62
C ASP A 175 0.02 26.83 13.87
N LYS A 176 -1.27 27.07 14.20
CA LYS A 176 -2.38 26.34 13.57
C LYS A 176 -2.52 26.66 12.10
N LEU A 177 -2.34 27.94 11.72
CA LEU A 177 -2.38 28.33 10.33
C LEU A 177 -1.22 27.72 9.54
N ILE A 178 0.02 27.82 10.02
CA ILE A 178 1.20 27.25 9.36
C ILE A 178 1.06 25.74 9.21
N THR A 179 0.63 25.05 10.26
CA THR A 179 0.35 23.60 10.22
C THR A 179 -0.70 23.27 9.16
N GLY A 180 -1.80 24.01 9.13
CA GLY A 180 -2.85 23.82 8.12
C GLY A 180 -2.37 24.07 6.69
N LEU A 181 -1.55 25.11 6.48
CA LEU A 181 -0.94 25.40 5.18
C LEU A 181 0.04 24.30 4.75
N ALA A 182 0.83 23.75 5.70
CA ALA A 182 1.72 22.64 5.42
C ALA A 182 0.97 21.40 4.91
N TYR A 183 -0.11 21.01 5.57
CA TYR A 183 -0.97 19.92 5.10
C TYR A 183 -1.67 20.25 3.77
N SER A 184 -2.03 21.52 3.54
CA SER A 184 -2.55 21.94 2.22
C SER A 184 -1.52 21.74 1.11
N VAL A 185 -0.25 22.09 1.35
CA VAL A 185 0.84 21.84 0.39
C VAL A 185 1.00 20.36 0.09
N GLN A 186 1.08 19.50 1.14
CA GLN A 186 1.18 18.04 0.97
C GLN A 186 0.03 17.51 0.10
N ARG A 187 -1.21 17.94 0.37
CA ARG A 187 -2.39 17.53 -0.38
C ARG A 187 -2.42 18.04 -1.83
N LEU A 188 -1.86 19.22 -2.11
CA LEU A 188 -1.84 19.81 -3.46
C LEU A 188 -0.69 19.28 -4.33
N VAL A 189 0.36 18.72 -3.71
CA VAL A 189 1.52 18.19 -4.44
C VAL A 189 1.21 16.83 -5.04
N VAL A 190 0.43 15.98 -4.37
CA VAL A 190 0.00 14.66 -4.82
C VAL A 190 -1.52 14.62 -4.89
N ASP A 191 -2.07 14.29 -6.06
CA ASP A 191 -3.51 14.22 -6.30
C ASP A 191 -4.10 12.87 -5.91
N HIS A 192 -3.38 11.80 -6.19
CA HIS A 192 -3.81 10.43 -5.96
C HIS A 192 -2.64 9.53 -5.55
N LEU A 193 -2.88 8.67 -4.59
CA LEU A 193 -1.92 7.68 -4.10
C LEU A 193 -2.35 6.28 -4.54
N HIS A 194 -1.43 5.54 -5.16
CA HIS A 194 -1.58 4.11 -5.46
C HIS A 194 -0.69 3.32 -4.52
N VAL A 195 -1.26 2.38 -3.77
CA VAL A 195 -0.51 1.44 -2.92
C VAL A 195 -0.52 0.08 -3.60
N VAL A 196 0.61 -0.32 -4.15
CA VAL A 196 0.73 -1.56 -4.94
C VAL A 196 1.11 -2.74 -4.03
N GLY A 197 0.34 -2.91 -2.95
CA GLY A 197 0.34 -4.08 -2.09
C GLY A 197 1.37 -4.12 -0.96
N ASP A 198 1.19 -5.14 -0.13
CA ASP A 198 2.00 -5.50 1.02
C ASP A 198 2.14 -4.37 2.06
N ILE A 199 1.00 -3.99 2.63
CA ILE A 199 0.92 -3.07 3.76
C ILE A 199 1.30 -3.78 5.05
N TYR A 200 0.86 -5.04 5.20
CA TYR A 200 0.98 -5.84 6.40
C TYR A 200 2.27 -6.64 6.47
N ASP A 201 2.52 -7.17 7.67
CA ASP A 201 3.60 -8.08 8.06
C ASP A 201 5.03 -7.49 7.98
N ARG A 202 5.96 -8.16 8.67
CA ARG A 202 7.40 -7.90 8.79
C ARG A 202 7.76 -6.70 9.66
N GLY A 203 7.19 -5.52 9.44
CA GLY A 203 7.44 -4.33 10.26
C GLY A 203 6.34 -4.10 11.31
N PRO A 204 6.58 -3.21 12.29
CA PRO A 204 5.81 -3.18 13.54
C PRO A 204 4.54 -2.33 13.50
N GLN A 205 4.28 -1.53 12.47
CA GLN A 205 3.22 -0.50 12.50
C GLN A 205 2.30 -0.47 11.26
N PRO A 206 1.78 -1.62 10.78
CA PRO A 206 0.86 -1.64 9.64
C PRO A 206 -0.46 -0.91 9.97
N ASP A 207 -0.90 -0.93 11.21
CA ASP A 207 -2.09 -0.24 11.66
C ASP A 207 -1.99 1.27 11.50
N ARG A 208 -0.82 1.86 11.77
CA ARG A 208 -0.59 3.30 11.57
C ARG A 208 -0.59 3.67 10.08
N ILE A 209 -0.07 2.79 9.23
CA ILE A 209 -0.17 2.96 7.78
C ILE A 209 -1.63 2.96 7.37
N MET A 210 -2.43 2.00 7.85
CA MET A 210 -3.85 1.92 7.55
C MET A 210 -4.62 3.17 8.00
N GLU A 211 -4.34 3.69 9.20
CA GLU A 211 -4.97 4.94 9.69
C GLU A 211 -4.59 6.16 8.81
N GLU A 212 -3.35 6.25 8.35
CA GLU A 212 -2.92 7.30 7.43
C GLU A 212 -3.66 7.19 6.08
N LEU A 213 -3.77 5.97 5.53
CA LEU A 213 -4.46 5.71 4.27
C LEU A 213 -5.98 5.96 4.35
N ILE A 214 -6.63 5.57 5.46
CA ILE A 214 -8.06 5.83 5.71
C ILE A 214 -8.35 7.34 5.68
N ASN A 215 -7.45 8.15 6.21
CA ASN A 215 -7.58 9.60 6.28
C ASN A 215 -7.02 10.32 5.04
N TYR A 216 -6.39 9.58 4.12
CA TYR A 216 -5.81 10.18 2.92
C TYR A 216 -6.91 10.61 1.94
N HIS A 217 -6.69 11.74 1.26
CA HIS A 217 -7.73 12.38 0.45
C HIS A 217 -8.14 11.61 -0.82
N SER A 218 -7.25 10.79 -1.39
CA SER A 218 -7.55 9.97 -2.57
C SER A 218 -6.54 8.83 -2.67
N VAL A 219 -7.00 7.57 -2.51
CA VAL A 219 -6.15 6.38 -2.50
C VAL A 219 -6.89 5.17 -3.05
N ASP A 220 -6.17 4.31 -3.73
CA ASP A 220 -6.52 2.92 -4.01
C ASP A 220 -5.38 1.97 -3.60
N ILE A 221 -5.70 0.68 -3.52
CA ILE A 221 -4.80 -0.35 -3.03
C ILE A 221 -4.89 -1.56 -3.95
N GLN A 222 -3.78 -2.07 -4.45
CA GLN A 222 -3.73 -3.39 -5.06
C GLN A 222 -3.25 -4.36 -3.97
N TRP A 223 -4.08 -5.37 -3.65
CA TRP A 223 -3.75 -6.28 -2.53
C TRP A 223 -2.47 -7.05 -2.80
N GLY A 224 -1.59 -7.09 -1.80
CA GLY A 224 -0.43 -7.97 -1.78
C GLY A 224 -0.76 -9.34 -1.16
N ASN A 225 0.17 -10.28 -1.29
CA ASN A 225 0.01 -11.62 -0.72
C ASN A 225 -0.09 -11.59 0.83
N HIS A 226 0.62 -10.69 1.49
CA HIS A 226 0.49 -10.50 2.93
C HIS A 226 -0.86 -9.89 3.30
N ASP A 227 -1.35 -8.93 2.53
CA ASP A 227 -2.66 -8.29 2.76
C ASP A 227 -3.81 -9.30 2.67
N VAL A 228 -3.75 -10.21 1.69
CA VAL A 228 -4.79 -11.24 1.48
C VAL A 228 -4.84 -12.24 2.63
N LEU A 229 -3.73 -12.51 3.33
CA LEU A 229 -3.79 -13.31 4.56
C LEU A 229 -4.66 -12.66 5.63
N TRP A 230 -4.51 -11.35 5.87
CA TRP A 230 -5.31 -10.62 6.85
C TRP A 230 -6.78 -10.53 6.45
N ILE A 231 -7.06 -10.31 5.16
CA ILE A 231 -8.42 -10.36 4.61
C ILE A 231 -9.01 -11.76 4.82
N GLY A 232 -8.28 -12.82 4.45
CA GLY A 232 -8.71 -14.21 4.58
C GLY A 232 -8.97 -14.63 6.03
N ALA A 233 -8.11 -14.23 6.97
CA ALA A 233 -8.31 -14.49 8.39
C ALA A 233 -9.58 -13.80 8.93
N TYR A 234 -9.81 -12.54 8.57
CA TYR A 234 -11.03 -11.83 8.95
C TYR A 234 -12.28 -12.45 8.30
N SER A 235 -12.14 -13.02 7.11
CA SER A 235 -13.18 -13.73 6.35
C SER A 235 -13.44 -15.16 6.83
N GLY A 236 -12.83 -15.63 7.92
CA GLY A 236 -13.11 -16.97 8.49
C GLY A 236 -12.05 -18.03 8.25
N SER A 237 -10.98 -17.75 7.50
CA SER A 237 -9.91 -18.71 7.20
C SER A 237 -8.97 -18.93 8.39
N LYS A 238 -9.11 -20.05 9.08
CA LYS A 238 -8.20 -20.46 10.19
C LYS A 238 -6.75 -20.62 9.73
N VAL A 239 -6.54 -21.13 8.52
CA VAL A 239 -5.19 -21.33 7.97
C VAL A 239 -4.52 -19.98 7.63
N CYS A 240 -5.25 -18.99 7.12
CA CYS A 240 -4.74 -17.63 6.95
C CYS A 240 -4.36 -17.01 8.30
N LEU A 241 -5.21 -17.18 9.32
CA LEU A 241 -4.93 -16.72 10.67
C LEU A 241 -3.67 -17.38 11.25
N ALA A 242 -3.51 -18.69 11.08
CA ALA A 242 -2.32 -19.41 11.53
C ALA A 242 -1.04 -18.87 10.83
N ASN A 243 -1.11 -18.59 9.52
CA ASN A 243 -0.01 -17.98 8.78
C ASN A 243 0.35 -16.59 9.31
N ILE A 244 -0.63 -15.73 9.61
CA ILE A 244 -0.41 -14.39 10.18
C ILE A 244 0.34 -14.50 11.51
N ILE A 245 -0.17 -15.31 12.44
CA ILE A 245 0.43 -15.46 13.77
C ILE A 245 1.86 -16.01 13.64
N ARG A 246 2.09 -16.99 12.77
CA ARG A 246 3.42 -17.55 12.48
C ARG A 246 4.37 -16.49 11.94
N ILE A 247 3.93 -15.65 11.02
CA ILE A 247 4.74 -14.57 10.45
C ILE A 247 5.04 -13.53 11.52
N CYS A 248 4.04 -13.10 12.30
CA CYS A 248 4.23 -12.16 13.40
C CYS A 248 5.22 -12.72 14.45
N ALA A 249 5.11 -14.01 14.82
CA ALA A 249 6.07 -14.65 15.71
C ALA A 249 7.48 -14.67 15.11
N ARG A 250 7.62 -14.98 13.81
CA ARG A 250 8.91 -15.00 13.11
C ARG A 250 9.62 -13.65 13.08
N TYR A 251 8.87 -12.55 12.96
CA TYR A 251 9.40 -11.19 12.85
C TYR A 251 9.30 -10.38 14.14
N ASP A 252 9.00 -11.03 15.28
CA ASP A 252 8.90 -10.40 16.60
C ASP A 252 7.82 -9.30 16.67
N ASN A 253 6.67 -9.53 16.06
CA ASN A 253 5.59 -8.56 15.93
C ASN A 253 4.23 -9.05 16.49
N LEU A 254 4.23 -9.96 17.47
CA LEU A 254 2.99 -10.45 18.09
C LEU A 254 2.17 -9.34 18.77
N ASP A 255 2.83 -8.25 19.18
CA ASP A 255 2.20 -7.06 19.75
C ASP A 255 1.16 -6.43 18.79
N ILE A 256 1.32 -6.60 17.47
CA ILE A 256 0.32 -6.16 16.48
C ILE A 256 -1.00 -6.91 16.70
N ILE A 257 -0.94 -8.19 17.01
CA ILE A 257 -2.12 -9.03 17.24
C ILE A 257 -2.73 -8.70 18.58
N GLU A 258 -1.94 -8.70 19.66
CA GLU A 258 -2.43 -8.51 21.03
C GLU A 258 -2.75 -7.06 21.36
N ASP A 259 -1.77 -6.16 21.26
CA ASP A 259 -1.91 -4.78 21.73
C ASP A 259 -2.66 -3.88 20.76
N VAL A 260 -2.41 -4.08 19.45
CA VAL A 260 -2.98 -3.19 18.43
C VAL A 260 -4.39 -3.61 18.05
N TYR A 261 -4.63 -4.90 17.79
CA TYR A 261 -5.94 -5.40 17.36
C TYR A 261 -6.76 -6.05 18.47
N GLY A 262 -6.19 -6.20 19.68
CA GLY A 262 -6.90 -6.72 20.86
C GLY A 262 -7.23 -8.21 20.79
N ILE A 263 -6.47 -8.99 20.03
CA ILE A 263 -6.66 -10.43 19.83
C ILE A 263 -5.87 -11.17 20.88
N ASN A 264 -6.56 -11.90 21.78
CA ASN A 264 -5.93 -12.56 22.91
C ASN A 264 -5.18 -13.84 22.51
N LEU A 265 -3.85 -13.80 22.54
CA LEU A 265 -2.97 -14.95 22.26
C LEU A 265 -2.75 -15.88 23.49
N ARG A 266 -3.28 -15.56 24.66
CA ARG A 266 -3.09 -16.37 25.88
C ARG A 266 -3.48 -17.83 25.75
N PRO A 267 -4.59 -18.21 25.06
CA PRO A 267 -4.91 -19.63 24.83
C PRO A 267 -3.83 -20.36 24.05
N LEU A 268 -3.26 -19.72 23.02
CA LEU A 268 -2.19 -20.29 22.21
C LEU A 268 -0.88 -20.41 23.02
N LEU A 269 -0.56 -19.41 23.84
CA LEU A 269 0.60 -19.45 24.72
C LEU A 269 0.51 -20.62 25.71
N ASN A 270 -0.65 -20.81 26.36
CA ASN A 270 -0.85 -21.91 27.29
C ASN A 270 -0.70 -23.29 26.62
N LEU A 271 -1.20 -23.44 25.38
CA LEU A 271 -0.99 -24.63 24.56
C LEU A 271 0.50 -24.83 24.26
N ALA A 272 1.17 -23.74 23.83
CA ALA A 272 2.58 -23.78 23.46
C ALA A 272 3.49 -24.14 24.65
N GLU A 273 3.23 -23.62 25.84
CA GLU A 273 3.98 -23.96 27.07
C GLU A 273 3.79 -25.42 27.50
N LYS A 274 2.65 -26.03 27.17
CA LYS A 274 2.35 -27.42 27.51
C LYS A 274 3.11 -28.42 26.63
N TYR A 275 3.30 -28.13 25.35
CA TYR A 275 3.77 -29.10 24.36
C TYR A 275 5.14 -28.81 23.79
N TYR A 276 5.67 -27.57 23.88
CA TYR A 276 6.88 -27.17 23.17
C TYR A 276 7.96 -26.59 24.09
N ASP A 277 9.20 -26.86 23.74
CA ASP A 277 10.39 -26.33 24.39
C ASP A 277 11.13 -25.33 23.49
N ASP A 278 12.27 -24.83 23.96
CA ASP A 278 13.11 -23.94 23.16
C ASP A 278 13.66 -24.67 21.92
N ASN A 279 13.52 -24.04 20.74
CA ASN A 279 13.96 -24.60 19.46
C ASN A 279 14.56 -23.50 18.59
N PRO A 280 15.88 -23.50 18.35
CA PRO A 280 16.57 -22.43 17.61
C PRO A 280 16.04 -22.18 16.18
N SER A 281 15.46 -23.19 15.51
CA SER A 281 14.89 -23.03 14.16
C SER A 281 13.69 -22.10 14.15
N PHE A 282 13.04 -21.92 15.30
CA PHE A 282 11.85 -21.10 15.48
C PHE A 282 12.10 -19.79 16.25
N HIS A 283 13.37 -19.48 16.57
CA HIS A 283 13.69 -18.19 17.18
C HIS A 283 13.20 -17.05 16.30
N PRO A 284 12.60 -16.00 16.90
CA PRO A 284 12.21 -14.80 16.17
C PRO A 284 13.43 -14.06 15.62
N LYS A 285 13.25 -13.29 14.57
CA LYS A 285 14.22 -12.29 14.10
C LYS A 285 14.08 -11.03 14.96
N ALA A 286 14.37 -11.15 16.24
CA ALA A 286 14.23 -10.10 17.23
C ALA A 286 15.45 -9.16 17.26
N ASP A 287 15.27 -8.00 17.88
CA ASP A 287 16.36 -7.09 18.22
C ASP A 287 17.31 -7.76 19.23
N GLU A 288 18.62 -7.45 19.15
CA GLU A 288 19.65 -8.00 20.04
C GLU A 288 19.38 -7.74 21.54
N ASN A 289 18.54 -6.76 21.86
CA ASN A 289 18.19 -6.39 23.24
C ASN A 289 16.93 -7.09 23.77
N ARG A 290 16.26 -7.97 22.98
CA ARG A 290 15.05 -8.67 23.44
C ARG A 290 15.39 -9.64 24.57
N PRO A 291 14.65 -9.63 25.71
CA PRO A 291 14.90 -10.56 26.82
C PRO A 291 14.80 -12.04 26.38
N GLU A 292 15.75 -12.87 26.82
CA GLU A 292 15.80 -14.30 26.45
C GLU A 292 14.50 -15.05 26.85
N ALA A 293 13.88 -14.68 27.95
CA ALA A 293 12.62 -15.27 28.38
C ALA A 293 11.49 -15.02 27.39
N GLU A 294 11.42 -13.83 26.81
CA GLU A 294 10.43 -13.48 25.78
C GLU A 294 10.72 -14.20 24.47
N ILE A 295 12.01 -14.29 24.06
CA ILE A 295 12.40 -15.07 22.89
C ILE A 295 11.94 -16.52 23.01
N LYS A 296 12.15 -17.17 24.18
CA LYS A 296 11.70 -18.55 24.42
C LYS A 296 10.17 -18.68 24.35
N GLN A 297 9.46 -17.69 24.85
CA GLN A 297 8.00 -17.68 24.81
C GLN A 297 7.47 -17.56 23.37
N ILE A 298 8.00 -16.61 22.59
CA ILE A 298 7.68 -16.44 21.17
C ILE A 298 8.04 -17.69 20.38
N THR A 299 9.19 -18.31 20.67
CA THR A 299 9.64 -19.55 20.04
C THR A 299 8.64 -20.71 20.22
N LYS A 300 8.09 -20.87 21.42
CA LYS A 300 7.06 -21.88 21.69
C LYS A 300 5.76 -21.59 20.93
N ILE A 301 5.29 -20.34 20.95
CA ILE A 301 4.13 -19.90 20.15
C ILE A 301 4.35 -20.19 18.66
N HIS A 302 5.54 -19.86 18.15
CA HIS A 302 5.92 -20.05 16.76
C HIS A 302 5.85 -21.51 16.33
N GLN A 303 6.36 -22.45 17.18
CA GLN A 303 6.26 -23.89 16.94
C GLN A 303 4.80 -24.35 16.92
N ALA A 304 4.03 -24.00 17.96
CA ALA A 304 2.63 -24.40 18.09
C ALA A 304 1.81 -23.98 16.87
N ILE A 305 1.91 -22.71 16.47
CA ILE A 305 1.10 -22.21 15.36
C ILE A 305 1.59 -22.73 14.00
N ALA A 306 2.90 -23.00 13.83
CA ALA A 306 3.41 -23.61 12.61
C ALA A 306 2.87 -25.04 12.43
N MET A 307 2.80 -25.83 13.50
CA MET A 307 2.22 -27.17 13.46
C MET A 307 0.71 -27.13 13.17
N ILE A 308 -0.02 -26.24 13.82
CA ILE A 308 -1.44 -26.02 13.54
C ILE A 308 -1.64 -25.62 12.08
N GLN A 309 -0.81 -24.71 11.53
CA GLN A 309 -0.86 -24.32 10.13
C GLN A 309 -0.73 -25.52 9.20
N PHE A 310 0.31 -26.36 9.35
CA PHE A 310 0.53 -27.51 8.48
C PHE A 310 -0.61 -28.52 8.55
N LYS A 311 -1.22 -28.71 9.73
CA LYS A 311 -2.41 -29.54 9.89
C LYS A 311 -3.63 -28.95 9.17
N LEU A 312 -3.85 -27.63 9.24
CA LEU A 312 -4.97 -26.95 8.58
C LEU A 312 -4.87 -26.90 7.06
N GLU A 313 -3.65 -26.94 6.49
CA GLU A 313 -3.42 -26.95 5.05
C GLU A 313 -3.90 -28.25 4.39
N SER A 314 -3.67 -29.40 5.03
CA SER A 314 -3.97 -30.71 4.46
C SER A 314 -5.45 -30.94 4.09
N PRO A 315 -6.44 -30.61 4.94
CA PRO A 315 -7.86 -30.73 4.57
C PRO A 315 -8.26 -29.90 3.36
N ILE A 316 -7.68 -28.70 3.21
CA ILE A 316 -7.94 -27.83 2.03
C ILE A 316 -7.40 -28.52 0.77
N ILE A 317 -6.15 -28.97 0.81
CA ILE A 317 -5.52 -29.65 -0.33
C ILE A 317 -6.34 -30.89 -0.74
N LYS A 318 -6.79 -31.69 0.22
CA LYS A 318 -7.59 -32.90 -0.04
C LYS A 318 -8.96 -32.60 -0.66
N ARG A 319 -9.65 -31.56 -0.21
CA ARG A 319 -10.97 -31.19 -0.75
C ARG A 319 -10.91 -30.35 -2.03
N ARG A 320 -9.72 -29.83 -2.40
CA ARG A 320 -9.50 -29.00 -3.61
C ARG A 320 -8.42 -29.61 -4.53
N PRO A 321 -8.65 -30.75 -5.17
CA PRO A 321 -7.66 -31.36 -6.06
C PRO A 321 -7.27 -30.43 -7.23
N ASN A 322 -8.14 -29.52 -7.67
CA ASN A 322 -7.84 -28.54 -8.72
C ASN A 322 -6.79 -27.48 -8.30
N PHE A 323 -6.41 -27.41 -7.01
CA PHE A 323 -5.31 -26.58 -6.56
C PHE A 323 -3.93 -27.15 -6.92
N ASN A 324 -3.85 -28.42 -7.35
CA ASN A 324 -2.61 -29.12 -7.72
C ASN A 324 -1.54 -29.10 -6.61
N MET A 325 -1.95 -29.30 -5.36
CA MET A 325 -1.07 -29.15 -4.19
C MET A 325 -0.83 -30.46 -3.42
N GLU A 326 -1.18 -31.63 -3.97
CA GLU A 326 -1.04 -32.92 -3.28
C GLU A 326 0.41 -33.20 -2.88
N GLU A 327 1.38 -32.67 -3.61
CA GLU A 327 2.79 -32.76 -3.22
C GLU A 327 3.11 -32.04 -1.90
N ARG A 328 2.22 -31.17 -1.44
CA ARG A 328 2.35 -30.41 -0.18
C ARG A 328 1.65 -31.07 1.02
N LEU A 329 1.10 -32.27 0.88
CA LEU A 329 0.65 -33.10 2.01
C LEU A 329 1.86 -33.65 2.77
N LEU A 330 2.62 -32.76 3.40
CA LEU A 330 3.97 -33.07 3.91
C LEU A 330 3.94 -33.92 5.17
N LEU A 331 2.99 -33.69 6.07
CA LEU A 331 2.88 -34.45 7.32
C LEU A 331 2.63 -35.92 7.06
N GLU A 332 1.93 -36.30 5.97
CA GLU A 332 1.67 -37.68 5.57
C GLU A 332 2.89 -38.39 4.99
N LYS A 333 3.91 -37.64 4.55
CA LYS A 333 5.12 -38.17 3.92
C LYS A 333 6.26 -38.41 4.91
N ILE A 334 6.03 -38.14 6.20
CA ILE A 334 7.03 -38.31 7.25
C ILE A 334 7.03 -39.74 7.75
N ASP A 335 8.21 -40.34 7.77
CA ASP A 335 8.49 -41.54 8.57
C ASP A 335 8.85 -41.06 9.99
N TYR A 336 7.86 -41.08 10.88
CA TYR A 336 8.02 -40.56 12.24
C TYR A 336 8.96 -41.40 13.10
N ASP A 337 9.10 -42.71 12.80
CA ASP A 337 10.00 -43.59 13.52
C ASP A 337 11.48 -43.30 13.19
N LYS A 338 11.75 -42.96 11.91
CA LYS A 338 13.11 -42.61 11.45
C LYS A 338 13.39 -41.14 11.46
N ASN A 339 12.36 -40.33 11.65
CA ASN A 339 12.44 -38.88 11.54
C ASN A 339 12.92 -38.39 10.17
N GLU A 340 12.36 -38.98 9.10
CA GLU A 340 12.73 -38.75 7.71
C GLU A 340 11.50 -38.35 6.88
N ILE A 341 11.73 -37.60 5.79
CA ILE A 341 10.70 -37.26 4.81
C ILE A 341 11.18 -37.55 3.40
N THR A 342 10.30 -38.08 2.54
CA THR A 342 10.61 -38.28 1.13
C THR A 342 9.96 -37.23 0.26
N LEU A 343 10.79 -36.40 -0.40
CA LEU A 343 10.37 -35.35 -1.33
C LEU A 343 10.98 -35.61 -2.70
N HIS A 344 10.15 -35.59 -3.75
CA HIS A 344 10.58 -35.80 -5.14
C HIS A 344 11.48 -37.06 -5.35
N GLY A 345 11.17 -38.13 -4.61
CA GLY A 345 11.89 -39.39 -4.70
C GLY A 345 13.24 -39.45 -3.96
N LYS A 346 13.58 -38.39 -3.20
CA LYS A 346 14.77 -38.35 -2.35
C LYS A 346 14.36 -38.22 -0.88
N THR A 347 15.01 -38.99 -0.01
CA THR A 347 14.77 -38.99 1.44
C THR A 347 15.72 -38.03 2.13
N TYR A 348 15.19 -37.23 3.03
CA TYR A 348 15.88 -36.23 3.82
C TYR A 348 15.65 -36.47 5.30
N GLN A 349 16.70 -36.32 6.11
CA GLN A 349 16.63 -36.34 7.56
C GLN A 349 15.98 -35.04 8.08
N LEU A 350 15.03 -35.19 9.00
CA LEU A 350 14.42 -34.04 9.68
C LEU A 350 15.24 -33.65 10.92
N GLU A 351 15.53 -32.38 11.07
CA GLU A 351 16.23 -31.79 12.21
C GLU A 351 15.31 -30.84 12.99
N ASN A 352 15.56 -30.65 14.29
CA ASN A 352 14.83 -29.70 15.13
C ASN A 352 13.30 -29.85 15.08
N THR A 353 12.82 -31.09 15.00
CA THR A 353 11.40 -31.39 14.88
C THR A 353 10.60 -30.99 16.12
N CYS A 354 9.35 -30.61 15.93
CA CYS A 354 8.42 -30.20 16.98
C CYS A 354 7.05 -30.89 16.83
N PHE A 355 7.04 -32.21 16.63
CA PHE A 355 5.85 -33.02 16.33
C PHE A 355 5.09 -33.50 17.59
N ALA A 356 5.24 -32.83 18.73
CA ALA A 356 4.65 -33.26 20.01
C ALA A 356 3.11 -33.39 19.96
N THR A 357 2.45 -32.64 19.09
CA THR A 357 0.97 -32.68 18.94
C THR A 357 0.52 -33.48 17.70
N VAL A 358 1.43 -34.10 16.96
CA VAL A 358 1.11 -34.87 15.76
C VAL A 358 0.84 -36.34 16.09
N ASN A 359 -0.31 -36.85 15.66
CA ASN A 359 -0.59 -38.26 15.67
C ASN A 359 -0.09 -38.89 14.35
N PRO A 360 0.91 -39.82 14.35
CA PRO A 360 1.44 -40.42 13.12
C PRO A 360 0.41 -41.14 12.26
N GLU A 361 -0.69 -41.67 12.87
CA GLU A 361 -1.75 -42.35 12.13
C GLU A 361 -2.72 -41.37 11.44
N GLN A 362 -2.84 -40.16 11.96
CA GLN A 362 -3.71 -39.09 11.46
C GLN A 362 -2.98 -37.72 11.60
N PRO A 363 -1.91 -37.49 10.82
CA PRO A 363 -0.96 -36.43 11.08
C PRO A 363 -1.51 -35.01 10.82
N ASP A 364 -2.59 -34.86 10.09
CA ASP A 364 -3.29 -33.64 9.78
C ASP A 364 -4.48 -33.34 10.71
N GLU A 365 -4.78 -34.20 11.68
CA GLU A 365 -5.84 -33.98 12.65
C GLU A 365 -5.38 -33.03 13.77
N LEU A 366 -6.17 -31.98 14.02
CA LEU A 366 -5.94 -31.09 15.16
C LEU A 366 -6.30 -31.84 16.47
N LEU A 367 -5.51 -31.61 17.52
CA LEU A 367 -5.96 -31.94 18.87
C LEU A 367 -7.19 -31.08 19.21
N GLU A 368 -8.04 -31.59 20.09
CA GLU A 368 -9.21 -30.83 20.58
C GLU A 368 -8.81 -29.45 21.14
N GLU A 369 -7.70 -29.39 21.89
CA GLU A 369 -7.14 -28.15 22.43
C GLU A 369 -6.68 -27.19 21.32
N GLU A 370 -6.07 -27.68 20.24
CA GLU A 370 -5.65 -26.87 19.10
C GLU A 370 -6.86 -26.30 18.35
N ALA A 371 -7.90 -27.12 18.16
CA ALA A 371 -9.15 -26.69 17.53
C ALA A 371 -9.83 -25.59 18.35
N GLU A 372 -9.95 -25.77 19.67
CA GLU A 372 -10.51 -24.74 20.58
C GLU A 372 -9.71 -23.42 20.56
N VAL A 373 -8.38 -23.51 20.51
CA VAL A 373 -7.51 -22.33 20.44
C VAL A 373 -7.79 -21.57 19.15
N MET A 374 -7.85 -22.26 18.01
CA MET A 374 -8.12 -21.64 16.72
C MET A 374 -9.52 -21.03 16.64
N ASP A 375 -10.53 -21.66 17.22
CA ASP A 375 -11.88 -21.11 17.29
C ASP A 375 -11.94 -19.82 18.10
N LYS A 376 -11.27 -19.79 19.27
CA LYS A 376 -11.19 -18.57 20.12
C LYS A 376 -10.44 -17.44 19.43
N LEU A 377 -9.36 -17.75 18.72
CA LEU A 377 -8.57 -16.77 17.99
C LEU A 377 -9.35 -16.20 16.79
N LEU A 378 -10.00 -17.08 16.01
CA LEU A 378 -10.82 -16.65 14.87
C LEU A 378 -11.98 -15.76 15.33
N PHE A 379 -12.68 -16.16 16.40
CA PHE A 379 -13.72 -15.32 16.99
C PHE A 379 -13.20 -13.94 17.38
N SER A 380 -12.03 -13.86 18.03
CA SER A 380 -11.41 -12.59 18.42
C SER A 380 -11.06 -11.71 17.22
N VAL A 381 -10.54 -12.31 16.16
CA VAL A 381 -10.20 -11.62 14.89
C VAL A 381 -11.45 -11.00 14.26
N GLN A 382 -12.51 -11.79 14.11
CA GLN A 382 -13.77 -11.34 13.49
C GLN A 382 -14.52 -10.28 14.30
N HIS A 383 -14.25 -10.19 15.62
CA HIS A 383 -14.88 -9.22 16.53
C HIS A 383 -13.97 -8.04 16.90
N SER A 384 -12.76 -7.94 16.33
CA SER A 384 -11.90 -6.79 16.52
C SER A 384 -12.41 -5.59 15.69
N GLU A 385 -12.94 -4.57 16.36
CA GLU A 385 -13.49 -3.37 15.68
C GLU A 385 -12.44 -2.64 14.83
N LYS A 386 -11.23 -2.50 15.37
CA LYS A 386 -10.13 -1.81 14.65
C LYS A 386 -9.72 -2.60 13.41
N LEU A 387 -9.55 -3.92 13.52
CA LEU A 387 -9.22 -4.78 12.39
C LEU A 387 -10.36 -4.77 11.36
N GLY A 388 -11.61 -4.91 11.81
CA GLY A 388 -12.78 -4.84 10.93
C GLY A 388 -12.86 -3.55 10.14
N ARG A 389 -12.57 -2.39 10.75
CA ARG A 389 -12.50 -1.11 10.05
C ARG A 389 -11.40 -1.10 8.99
N HIS A 390 -10.22 -1.65 9.28
CA HIS A 390 -9.12 -1.74 8.33
C HIS A 390 -9.45 -2.69 7.18
N MET A 391 -9.99 -3.87 7.45
CA MET A 391 -10.36 -4.84 6.41
C MET A 391 -11.50 -4.32 5.51
N ASN A 392 -12.50 -3.67 6.08
CA ASN A 392 -13.54 -2.98 5.30
C ASN A 392 -12.96 -1.91 4.37
N PHE A 393 -11.95 -1.15 4.83
CA PHE A 393 -11.29 -0.17 4.00
C PHE A 393 -10.48 -0.84 2.86
N MET A 394 -9.74 -1.92 3.17
CA MET A 394 -9.03 -2.74 2.19
C MET A 394 -9.97 -3.26 1.10
N MET A 395 -11.14 -3.78 1.49
CA MET A 395 -12.15 -4.28 0.53
C MET A 395 -12.79 -3.17 -0.30
N LYS A 396 -13.01 -2.00 0.30
CA LYS A 396 -13.64 -0.85 -0.39
C LYS A 396 -12.70 -0.17 -1.38
N LYS A 397 -11.41 -0.09 -1.07
CA LYS A 397 -10.40 0.65 -1.83
C LYS A 397 -9.45 -0.26 -2.60
N GLY A 398 -9.51 -1.55 -2.35
CA GLY A 398 -8.60 -2.54 -2.89
C GLY A 398 -9.17 -3.40 -4.01
N SER A 399 -8.25 -3.98 -4.78
CA SER A 399 -8.47 -4.94 -5.86
C SER A 399 -7.20 -5.77 -6.09
N LEU A 400 -7.28 -6.87 -6.84
CA LEU A 400 -6.10 -7.63 -7.24
C LEU A 400 -5.25 -6.90 -8.29
N TYR A 401 -5.90 -6.12 -9.14
CA TYR A 401 -5.24 -5.26 -10.13
C TYR A 401 -6.07 -4.00 -10.37
N LEU A 402 -5.45 -2.98 -10.92
CA LEU A 402 -6.11 -1.75 -11.34
C LEU A 402 -5.63 -1.32 -12.71
N LYS A 403 -6.55 -0.88 -13.57
CA LYS A 403 -6.24 -0.15 -14.81
C LYS A 403 -6.47 1.32 -14.55
N TYR A 404 -5.42 2.12 -14.58
CA TYR A 404 -5.54 3.55 -14.28
C TYR A 404 -4.63 4.39 -15.17
N ASN A 405 -5.19 5.36 -15.85
CA ASN A 405 -4.51 6.28 -16.76
C ASN A 405 -3.59 5.59 -17.78
N GLY A 406 -4.06 4.48 -18.34
CA GLY A 406 -3.35 3.69 -19.35
C GLY A 406 -2.36 2.68 -18.77
N ASN A 407 -2.22 2.60 -17.45
CA ASN A 407 -1.30 1.67 -16.78
C ASN A 407 -2.03 0.50 -16.13
N LEU A 408 -1.34 -0.63 -16.02
CA LEU A 408 -1.74 -1.80 -15.25
C LEU A 408 -0.95 -1.82 -13.94
N LEU A 409 -1.66 -1.76 -12.82
CA LEU A 409 -1.09 -1.87 -11.48
C LEU A 409 -1.38 -3.27 -10.96
N ILE A 410 -0.34 -4.02 -10.59
CA ILE A 410 -0.44 -5.36 -10.01
C ILE A 410 0.63 -5.52 -8.93
N HIS A 411 0.30 -6.21 -7.84
CA HIS A 411 1.31 -6.47 -6.80
C HIS A 411 2.29 -7.56 -7.23
N GLY A 412 1.83 -8.76 -7.49
CA GLY A 412 2.66 -9.95 -7.72
C GLY A 412 2.97 -10.23 -9.19
N CYS A 413 2.26 -11.14 -9.83
CA CYS A 413 2.50 -11.57 -11.21
C CYS A 413 1.21 -11.83 -12.00
N ILE A 414 1.36 -11.98 -13.29
CA ILE A 414 0.37 -12.64 -14.16
C ILE A 414 0.95 -14.01 -14.49
N PRO A 415 0.29 -15.13 -14.10
CA PRO A 415 0.79 -16.46 -14.40
C PRO A 415 0.93 -16.70 -15.91
N VAL A 416 2.14 -17.01 -16.36
CA VAL A 416 2.45 -17.30 -17.76
C VAL A 416 3.33 -18.56 -17.87
N ASP A 417 3.25 -19.24 -19.01
CA ASP A 417 4.12 -20.35 -19.34
C ASP A 417 5.51 -19.88 -19.82
N GLU A 418 6.40 -20.82 -20.14
CA GLU A 418 7.76 -20.54 -20.62
C GLU A 418 7.81 -19.77 -21.97
N ASN A 419 6.68 -19.71 -22.69
CA ASN A 419 6.55 -18.98 -23.97
C ASN A 419 5.85 -17.62 -23.81
N GLY A 420 5.45 -17.25 -22.58
CA GLY A 420 4.72 -16.00 -22.30
C GLY A 420 3.22 -16.08 -22.58
N ASN A 421 2.64 -17.26 -22.78
CA ASN A 421 1.19 -17.44 -22.87
C ASN A 421 0.58 -17.47 -21.47
N MET A 422 -0.65 -16.95 -21.32
CA MET A 422 -1.37 -16.97 -20.04
C MET A 422 -1.62 -18.40 -19.60
N GLU A 423 -1.17 -18.77 -18.39
CA GLU A 423 -1.45 -20.06 -17.79
C GLU A 423 -2.93 -20.18 -17.42
N THR A 424 -3.48 -21.39 -17.57
CA THR A 424 -4.89 -21.69 -17.32
C THR A 424 -5.05 -22.48 -16.05
N MET A 425 -5.92 -22.01 -15.14
CA MET A 425 -6.36 -22.75 -13.95
C MET A 425 -7.81 -23.21 -14.14
N MET A 426 -8.07 -24.47 -13.78
CA MET A 426 -9.42 -25.02 -13.73
C MET A 426 -10.08 -24.70 -12.39
N ILE A 427 -11.18 -23.97 -12.39
CA ILE A 427 -11.97 -23.65 -11.19
C ILE A 427 -13.42 -24.02 -11.49
N GLU A 428 -14.04 -24.88 -10.66
CA GLU A 428 -15.41 -25.36 -10.86
C GLU A 428 -15.67 -25.85 -12.30
N ASP A 429 -14.75 -26.66 -12.82
CA ASP A 429 -14.79 -27.25 -14.18
C ASP A 429 -14.74 -26.22 -15.34
N LYS A 430 -14.37 -24.98 -15.06
CA LYS A 430 -14.16 -23.94 -16.07
C LYS A 430 -12.69 -23.50 -16.11
N PRO A 431 -12.13 -23.32 -17.32
CA PRO A 431 -10.81 -22.78 -17.49
C PRO A 431 -10.82 -21.25 -17.36
N TYR A 432 -9.88 -20.70 -16.59
CA TYR A 432 -9.65 -19.26 -16.47
C TYR A 432 -8.16 -18.96 -16.65
N ALA A 433 -7.86 -17.88 -17.39
CA ALA A 433 -6.50 -17.44 -17.65
C ALA A 433 -6.41 -15.91 -17.68
N GLY A 434 -5.21 -15.35 -17.54
CA GLY A 434 -4.94 -13.93 -17.66
C GLY A 434 -5.85 -13.07 -16.80
N ARG A 435 -6.48 -12.07 -17.40
CA ARG A 435 -7.39 -11.16 -16.71
C ARG A 435 -8.57 -11.87 -16.06
N GLU A 436 -9.21 -12.81 -16.78
CA GLU A 436 -10.38 -13.51 -16.24
C GLU A 436 -10.06 -14.33 -14.98
N LEU A 437 -8.84 -14.88 -14.89
CA LEU A 437 -8.38 -15.58 -13.70
C LEU A 437 -8.29 -14.64 -12.49
N LEU A 438 -7.74 -13.43 -12.67
CA LEU A 438 -7.67 -12.44 -11.60
C LEU A 438 -9.07 -11.95 -11.19
N ASP A 439 -9.96 -11.72 -12.15
CA ASP A 439 -11.36 -11.33 -11.90
C ASP A 439 -12.09 -12.38 -11.04
N VAL A 440 -11.84 -13.68 -11.29
CA VAL A 440 -12.40 -14.80 -10.53
C VAL A 440 -11.79 -14.88 -9.12
N PHE A 441 -10.50 -14.73 -8.98
CA PHE A 441 -9.82 -14.69 -7.68
C PHE A 441 -10.36 -13.54 -6.80
N GLU A 442 -10.49 -12.35 -7.38
CA GLU A 442 -11.05 -11.21 -6.66
C GLU A 442 -12.50 -11.45 -6.23
N ARG A 443 -13.31 -12.04 -7.09
CA ARG A 443 -14.69 -12.41 -6.78
C ARG A 443 -14.76 -13.33 -5.56
N PHE A 444 -13.96 -14.40 -5.51
CA PHE A 444 -13.94 -15.32 -4.39
C PHE A 444 -13.49 -14.65 -3.09
N LEU A 445 -12.46 -13.79 -3.15
CA LEU A 445 -12.02 -13.08 -1.95
C LEU A 445 -13.11 -12.13 -1.41
N ARG A 446 -13.85 -11.47 -2.31
CA ARG A 446 -14.99 -10.62 -1.93
C ARG A 446 -16.17 -11.45 -1.39
N GLU A 447 -16.41 -12.63 -1.94
CA GLU A 447 -17.43 -13.57 -1.47
C GLU A 447 -17.10 -14.08 -0.07
N ALA A 448 -15.88 -14.56 0.18
CA ALA A 448 -15.43 -14.95 1.52
C ALA A 448 -15.58 -13.81 2.52
N PHE A 449 -15.23 -12.58 2.13
CA PHE A 449 -15.39 -11.42 3.01
C PHE A 449 -16.85 -11.06 3.31
N ALA A 450 -17.76 -11.30 2.37
CA ALA A 450 -19.20 -11.06 2.56
C ALA A 450 -19.89 -12.13 3.43
N HIS A 451 -19.31 -13.34 3.51
CA HIS A 451 -19.85 -14.49 4.25
C HIS A 451 -18.83 -15.09 5.22
N PRO A 452 -18.36 -14.31 6.22
CA PRO A 452 -17.28 -14.73 7.12
C PRO A 452 -17.65 -15.87 8.08
N GLU A 453 -18.91 -16.27 8.11
CA GLU A 453 -19.43 -17.45 8.84
C GLU A 453 -19.16 -18.77 8.08
N GLU A 454 -18.92 -18.74 6.79
CA GLU A 454 -18.60 -19.91 5.97
C GLU A 454 -17.08 -20.15 6.01
N THR A 455 -16.64 -21.34 6.48
CA THR A 455 -15.22 -21.58 6.79
C THR A 455 -14.56 -22.66 5.93
N ASP A 456 -15.35 -23.50 5.25
CA ASP A 456 -14.87 -24.65 4.46
C ASP A 456 -15.33 -24.61 3.00
N ASP A 457 -15.79 -23.47 2.55
CA ASP A 457 -16.24 -23.22 1.18
C ASP A 457 -15.06 -22.90 0.24
N LEU A 458 -15.35 -22.82 -1.05
CA LEU A 458 -14.31 -22.53 -2.06
C LEU A 458 -13.75 -21.11 -1.94
N ALA A 459 -14.57 -20.16 -1.57
CA ALA A 459 -14.17 -18.76 -1.47
C ALA A 459 -13.15 -18.56 -0.34
N THR A 460 -13.40 -19.14 0.83
CA THR A 460 -12.47 -19.12 1.96
C THR A 460 -11.17 -19.87 1.67
N ASP A 461 -11.26 -21.05 1.00
CA ASP A 461 -10.08 -21.80 0.57
C ASP A 461 -9.25 -21.04 -0.46
N MET A 462 -9.90 -20.29 -1.36
CA MET A 462 -9.22 -19.47 -2.36
C MET A 462 -8.41 -18.31 -1.73
N ALA A 463 -8.85 -17.75 -0.61
CA ALA A 463 -8.08 -16.75 0.12
C ALA A 463 -6.71 -17.31 0.57
N TRP A 464 -6.66 -18.56 1.05
CA TRP A 464 -5.40 -19.23 1.35
C TRP A 464 -4.62 -19.61 0.08
N TYR A 465 -5.31 -20.08 -0.97
CA TYR A 465 -4.67 -20.42 -2.24
C TYR A 465 -3.91 -19.23 -2.83
N LEU A 466 -4.46 -18.02 -2.74
CA LEU A 466 -3.80 -16.80 -3.20
C LEU A 466 -2.46 -16.54 -2.49
N TRP A 467 -2.30 -17.01 -1.25
CA TRP A 467 -1.04 -16.93 -0.52
C TRP A 467 0.03 -17.92 -1.01
N THR A 468 -0.35 -19.13 -1.46
CA THR A 468 0.60 -20.24 -1.63
C THR A 468 0.45 -21.03 -2.93
N GLY A 469 -0.60 -20.78 -3.73
CA GLY A 469 -0.91 -21.57 -4.92
C GLY A 469 -0.05 -21.24 -6.14
N GLU A 470 0.22 -22.23 -6.98
CA GLU A 470 1.07 -22.12 -8.17
C GLU A 470 0.56 -21.08 -9.18
N TYR A 471 -0.77 -21.05 -9.41
CA TYR A 471 -1.41 -20.10 -10.34
C TYR A 471 -1.83 -18.79 -9.68
N SER A 472 -1.44 -18.55 -8.42
CA SER A 472 -1.75 -17.30 -7.74
C SER A 472 -1.01 -16.13 -8.36
N SER A 473 -1.73 -15.07 -8.68
CA SER A 473 -1.16 -13.80 -9.12
C SER A 473 -0.38 -13.07 -8.02
N LEU A 474 -0.49 -13.51 -6.77
CA LEU A 474 0.17 -12.88 -5.62
C LEU A 474 1.41 -13.65 -5.17
N PHE A 475 1.41 -14.97 -5.24
CA PHE A 475 2.54 -15.79 -4.81
C PHE A 475 3.60 -15.96 -5.90
N GLY A 476 3.18 -16.29 -7.13
CA GLY A 476 4.05 -16.36 -8.31
C GLY A 476 5.18 -17.37 -8.24
N LYS A 477 4.98 -18.48 -7.51
CA LYS A 477 5.95 -19.57 -7.39
C LYS A 477 5.20 -20.91 -7.35
N ARG A 478 5.90 -22.01 -7.70
CA ARG A 478 5.29 -23.31 -7.77
C ARG A 478 4.84 -23.87 -6.39
N ALA A 479 5.65 -23.67 -5.36
CA ALA A 479 5.35 -24.18 -4.02
C ALA A 479 6.06 -23.34 -2.96
N MET A 480 5.44 -23.20 -1.80
CA MET A 480 6.01 -22.55 -0.63
C MET A 480 6.80 -23.55 0.21
N THR A 481 8.07 -23.27 0.48
CA THR A 481 9.00 -24.19 1.18
C THR A 481 9.19 -23.86 2.65
N THR A 482 8.12 -23.43 3.34
CA THR A 482 8.19 -23.07 4.77
C THR A 482 8.56 -24.24 5.65
N PHE A 483 7.98 -25.43 5.41
CA PHE A 483 8.27 -26.65 6.16
C PHE A 483 9.74 -27.06 6.00
N GLU A 484 10.22 -27.07 4.77
CA GLU A 484 11.60 -27.45 4.43
C GLU A 484 12.62 -26.55 5.14
N ARG A 485 12.32 -25.24 5.23
CA ARG A 485 13.19 -24.27 5.90
C ARG A 485 13.28 -24.45 7.41
N TYR A 486 12.28 -25.06 8.04
CA TYR A 486 12.31 -25.37 9.47
C TYR A 486 13.04 -26.66 9.77
N PHE A 487 12.81 -27.71 8.95
CA PHE A 487 13.12 -29.08 9.33
C PHE A 487 14.19 -29.77 8.46
N ILE A 488 14.54 -29.22 7.31
CA ILE A 488 15.51 -29.84 6.39
C ILE A 488 16.72 -28.93 6.25
N LYS A 489 17.91 -29.52 6.38
CA LYS A 489 19.18 -28.78 6.30
C LYS A 489 19.60 -28.46 4.86
N GLU A 490 19.27 -29.34 3.94
CA GLU A 490 19.65 -29.24 2.54
C GLU A 490 18.99 -28.07 1.83
N LYS A 491 19.76 -27.02 1.57
CA LYS A 491 19.26 -25.76 0.97
C LYS A 491 18.66 -25.93 -0.43
N GLU A 492 18.91 -27.03 -1.10
CA GLU A 492 18.25 -27.35 -2.38
C GLU A 492 16.73 -27.47 -2.23
N THR A 493 16.24 -27.97 -1.08
CA THR A 493 14.82 -28.10 -0.77
C THR A 493 14.16 -26.75 -0.44
N HIS A 494 14.94 -25.74 -0.11
CA HIS A 494 14.46 -24.39 0.20
C HIS A 494 14.19 -23.52 -1.04
N LYS A 495 14.54 -24.03 -2.24
CA LYS A 495 14.37 -23.29 -3.50
C LYS A 495 12.92 -23.34 -3.96
N GLU A 496 12.35 -22.16 -4.16
CA GLU A 496 11.02 -21.99 -4.72
C GLU A 496 11.15 -21.62 -6.21
N LYS A 497 10.67 -22.51 -7.09
CA LYS A 497 10.69 -22.25 -8.54
C LYS A 497 9.71 -21.13 -8.83
N LYS A 498 10.22 -20.02 -9.37
CA LYS A 498 9.41 -18.86 -9.75
C LYS A 498 8.63 -19.13 -11.03
N ASN A 499 7.46 -18.50 -11.17
CA ASN A 499 6.72 -18.46 -12.42
C ASN A 499 7.56 -17.79 -13.51
N PRO A 500 7.48 -18.23 -14.77
CA PRO A 500 8.18 -17.61 -15.90
C PRO A 500 8.01 -16.10 -16.03
N TYR A 501 6.92 -15.55 -15.56
CA TYR A 501 6.68 -14.11 -15.50
C TYR A 501 7.90 -13.32 -14.98
N TYR A 502 8.59 -13.81 -13.94
CA TYR A 502 9.67 -13.05 -13.30
C TYR A 502 10.95 -12.90 -14.12
N TYR A 503 11.13 -13.67 -15.17
CA TYR A 503 12.19 -13.44 -16.14
C TYR A 503 11.64 -12.93 -17.48
N LEU A 504 10.43 -13.34 -17.88
CA LEU A 504 9.77 -12.83 -19.10
C LEU A 504 9.31 -11.37 -18.98
N ARG A 505 9.18 -10.83 -17.76
CA ARG A 505 8.89 -9.40 -17.55
C ARG A 505 9.99 -8.46 -18.05
N GLU A 506 11.14 -8.99 -18.44
CA GLU A 506 12.21 -8.25 -19.11
C GLU A 506 12.04 -8.21 -20.63
N ASP A 507 11.18 -9.07 -21.18
CA ASP A 507 10.85 -9.10 -22.61
C ASP A 507 9.70 -8.14 -22.92
N GLU A 508 9.95 -7.22 -23.86
CA GLU A 508 8.96 -6.22 -24.27
C GLU A 508 7.72 -6.86 -24.90
N ALA A 509 7.87 -7.92 -25.71
CA ALA A 509 6.73 -8.57 -26.37
C ALA A 509 5.78 -9.20 -25.32
N THR A 510 6.31 -9.85 -24.30
CA THR A 510 5.51 -10.40 -23.19
C THR A 510 4.76 -9.30 -22.45
N CYS A 511 5.42 -8.19 -22.11
CA CYS A 511 4.76 -7.07 -21.43
C CYS A 511 3.65 -6.45 -22.28
N ARG A 512 3.87 -6.32 -23.59
CA ARG A 512 2.87 -5.83 -24.55
C ARG A 512 1.65 -6.76 -24.64
N ASN A 513 1.88 -8.07 -24.65
CA ASN A 513 0.81 -9.07 -24.64
C ASN A 513 -0.02 -8.98 -23.36
N ILE A 514 0.61 -8.83 -22.21
CA ILE A 514 -0.09 -8.62 -20.92
C ILE A 514 -0.95 -7.35 -20.97
N LEU A 515 -0.40 -6.21 -21.43
CA LEU A 515 -1.17 -4.97 -21.55
C LEU A 515 -2.40 -5.15 -22.45
N ALA A 516 -2.24 -5.83 -23.59
CA ALA A 516 -3.31 -6.12 -24.54
C ALA A 516 -4.40 -7.02 -23.91
N GLU A 517 -4.00 -8.06 -23.15
CA GLU A 517 -4.90 -8.95 -22.40
C GLU A 517 -5.81 -8.18 -21.44
N PHE A 518 -5.26 -7.16 -20.76
CA PHE A 518 -6.03 -6.28 -19.88
C PHE A 518 -6.78 -5.16 -20.62
N GLY A 519 -6.74 -5.14 -21.96
CA GLY A 519 -7.41 -4.14 -22.80
C GLY A 519 -6.80 -2.76 -22.69
N LEU A 520 -5.50 -2.68 -22.43
CA LEU A 520 -4.71 -1.46 -22.42
C LEU A 520 -3.93 -1.31 -23.74
N ASN A 521 -3.58 -0.07 -24.11
CA ASN A 521 -2.77 0.17 -25.30
C ASN A 521 -1.31 -0.27 -25.07
N PRO A 522 -0.79 -1.28 -25.79
CA PRO A 522 0.57 -1.76 -25.61
C PRO A 522 1.66 -0.76 -25.96
N ASP A 523 1.36 0.25 -26.80
CA ASP A 523 2.34 1.25 -27.20
C ASP A 523 2.61 2.29 -26.11
N HIS A 524 1.57 2.65 -25.34
CA HIS A 524 1.61 3.74 -24.37
C HIS A 524 1.47 3.27 -22.92
N GLY A 525 0.97 2.05 -22.68
CA GLY A 525 0.75 1.52 -21.35
C GLY A 525 2.04 1.04 -20.69
N HIS A 526 2.01 1.04 -19.36
CA HIS A 526 3.06 0.47 -18.51
C HIS A 526 2.45 -0.50 -17.50
N ILE A 527 3.23 -1.51 -17.08
CA ILE A 527 2.91 -2.40 -15.97
C ILE A 527 3.71 -1.90 -14.75
N ILE A 528 3.01 -1.59 -13.66
CA ILE A 528 3.62 -1.14 -12.40
C ILE A 528 3.48 -2.29 -11.42
N ASN A 529 4.61 -2.82 -10.93
CA ASN A 529 4.70 -4.09 -10.22
C ASN A 529 5.48 -3.95 -8.91
N GLY A 530 5.02 -4.62 -7.85
CA GLY A 530 5.69 -4.75 -6.55
C GLY A 530 6.29 -6.14 -6.30
N HIS A 531 6.19 -6.62 -5.04
CA HIS A 531 6.41 -7.99 -4.57
C HIS A 531 7.86 -8.53 -4.61
N THR A 532 8.64 -8.18 -5.61
CA THR A 532 10.00 -8.71 -5.76
C THR A 532 11.01 -7.58 -5.66
N PRO A 533 11.75 -7.47 -4.56
CA PRO A 533 12.72 -6.40 -4.37
C PRO A 533 13.75 -6.35 -5.49
N VAL A 534 14.00 -5.14 -5.99
CA VAL A 534 15.05 -4.87 -6.97
C VAL A 534 16.39 -4.89 -6.26
N LYS A 535 17.30 -5.73 -6.73
CA LYS A 535 18.65 -5.87 -6.17
C LYS A 535 19.63 -4.92 -6.87
N GLU A 536 19.60 -3.65 -6.50
CA GLU A 536 20.48 -2.64 -7.10
C GLU A 536 21.97 -2.97 -6.90
N ILE A 537 22.33 -3.58 -5.77
CA ILE A 537 23.69 -4.05 -5.50
C ILE A 537 24.16 -5.09 -6.53
N GLU A 538 23.26 -5.92 -7.03
CA GLU A 538 23.54 -6.92 -8.08
C GLU A 538 23.43 -6.33 -9.50
N GLY A 539 23.14 -5.03 -9.63
CA GLY A 539 22.99 -4.33 -10.91
C GLY A 539 21.63 -4.53 -11.60
N GLU A 540 20.60 -4.97 -10.86
CA GLU A 540 19.24 -5.11 -11.40
C GLU A 540 18.63 -3.74 -11.66
N ASP A 541 18.02 -3.55 -12.85
CA ASP A 541 17.31 -2.32 -13.21
C ASP A 541 15.81 -2.44 -12.90
N PRO A 542 15.22 -1.48 -12.16
CA PRO A 542 13.78 -1.44 -11.91
C PRO A 542 12.94 -1.14 -13.14
N ILE A 543 13.53 -0.50 -14.17
CA ILE A 543 12.87 -0.20 -15.44
C ILE A 543 13.23 -1.29 -16.44
N LYS A 544 12.27 -2.15 -16.79
CA LYS A 544 12.45 -3.35 -17.62
C LYS A 544 11.66 -3.23 -18.93
N ALA A 545 11.93 -4.13 -19.89
CA ALA A 545 11.17 -4.25 -21.14
C ALA A 545 11.03 -2.90 -21.87
N ASN A 546 12.13 -2.16 -22.02
CA ASN A 546 12.15 -0.82 -22.64
C ASN A 546 11.12 0.16 -22.01
N GLY A 547 10.94 0.09 -20.68
CA GLY A 547 10.00 0.93 -19.94
C GLY A 547 8.57 0.39 -19.86
N LYS A 548 8.24 -0.74 -20.49
CA LYS A 548 6.91 -1.35 -20.39
C LYS A 548 6.62 -1.94 -19.01
N MET A 549 7.67 -2.30 -18.26
CA MET A 549 7.59 -2.82 -16.91
C MET A 549 8.38 -1.94 -15.94
N ILE A 550 7.75 -1.53 -14.85
CA ILE A 550 8.36 -0.73 -13.80
C ILE A 550 8.15 -1.46 -12.48
N VAL A 551 9.25 -1.89 -11.86
CA VAL A 551 9.23 -2.54 -10.55
C VAL A 551 9.53 -1.50 -9.49
N ILE A 552 8.58 -1.27 -8.57
CA ILE A 552 8.70 -0.25 -7.53
C ILE A 552 8.99 -0.81 -6.14
N ASP A 553 9.08 -2.14 -6.00
CA ASP A 553 9.54 -2.77 -4.76
C ASP A 553 11.06 -2.59 -4.61
N GLY A 554 11.47 -1.71 -3.74
CA GLY A 554 12.88 -1.48 -3.43
C GLY A 554 13.27 -1.91 -2.02
N GLY A 555 12.32 -2.49 -1.26
CA GLY A 555 12.55 -2.97 0.09
C GLY A 555 12.44 -1.87 1.16
N PHE A 556 11.27 -1.25 1.33
CA PHE A 556 10.99 -0.41 2.51
C PHE A 556 11.25 -1.17 3.81
N SER A 557 10.99 -2.49 3.79
CA SER A 557 11.30 -3.37 4.92
C SER A 557 12.80 -3.38 5.23
N LYS A 558 13.16 -3.03 6.47
CA LYS A 558 14.53 -3.06 6.98
C LYS A 558 15.21 -4.42 6.76
N ALA A 559 14.43 -5.51 6.78
CA ALA A 559 14.92 -6.87 6.55
C ALA A 559 15.56 -7.09 5.18
N TYR A 560 15.22 -6.27 4.17
CA TYR A 560 15.76 -6.38 2.81
C TYR A 560 16.81 -5.34 2.45
N GLN A 561 16.92 -4.25 3.19
CA GLN A 561 17.79 -3.13 2.84
C GLN A 561 19.27 -3.52 2.68
N SER A 562 19.74 -4.51 3.44
CA SER A 562 21.10 -5.06 3.29
C SER A 562 21.33 -5.79 1.96
N THR A 563 20.27 -6.27 1.31
CA THR A 563 20.33 -7.00 0.04
C THR A 563 19.97 -6.16 -1.16
N THR A 564 19.14 -5.12 -0.99
CA THR A 564 18.71 -4.22 -2.05
C THR A 564 19.67 -3.04 -2.28
N GLY A 565 20.26 -2.52 -1.21
CA GLY A 565 21.16 -1.35 -1.26
C GLY A 565 20.45 0.00 -1.22
N ILE A 566 19.13 0.00 -1.26
CA ILE A 566 18.27 1.19 -1.17
C ILE A 566 17.13 0.95 -0.19
N ALA A 567 16.43 2.03 0.17
CA ALA A 567 15.29 1.98 1.08
C ALA A 567 13.93 1.97 0.37
N GLY A 568 13.89 1.77 -0.93
CA GLY A 568 12.66 1.64 -1.71
C GLY A 568 12.63 2.47 -2.98
N TYR A 569 11.72 2.11 -3.88
CA TYR A 569 11.37 2.91 -5.04
C TYR A 569 9.95 3.45 -4.89
N THR A 570 9.72 4.64 -5.42
CA THR A 570 8.39 5.20 -5.69
C THR A 570 8.32 5.68 -7.12
N LEU A 571 7.11 5.77 -7.66
CA LEU A 571 6.90 6.29 -9.00
C LEU A 571 6.02 7.54 -8.91
N LEU A 572 6.34 8.56 -9.68
CA LEU A 572 5.55 9.76 -9.85
C LEU A 572 5.09 9.86 -11.29
N TYR A 573 3.80 10.02 -11.52
CA TYR A 573 3.23 10.26 -12.84
C TYR A 573 2.45 11.57 -12.84
N ASN A 574 2.92 12.54 -13.59
CA ASN A 574 2.31 13.86 -13.70
C ASN A 574 2.07 14.26 -15.17
N SER A 575 1.70 15.50 -15.42
CA SER A 575 1.42 15.99 -16.78
C SER A 575 2.64 16.04 -17.71
N TYR A 576 3.85 15.85 -17.21
CA TYR A 576 5.10 15.83 -18.00
C TYR A 576 5.64 14.41 -18.24
N GLY A 577 5.01 13.39 -17.65
CA GLY A 577 5.42 11.99 -17.78
C GLY A 577 5.70 11.30 -16.44
N MET A 578 6.43 10.19 -16.52
CA MET A 578 6.75 9.31 -15.37
C MET A 578 8.19 9.46 -14.92
N GLN A 579 8.38 9.48 -13.61
CA GLN A 579 9.69 9.52 -12.96
C GLN A 579 9.76 8.49 -11.84
N LEU A 580 10.72 7.58 -11.92
CA LEU A 580 11.07 6.67 -10.85
C LEU A 580 11.97 7.39 -9.85
N VAL A 581 11.68 7.23 -8.58
CA VAL A 581 12.40 7.87 -7.46
C VAL A 581 12.98 6.77 -6.56
N ALA A 582 14.31 6.69 -6.49
CA ALA A 582 15.01 5.80 -5.55
C ALA A 582 15.27 6.54 -4.24
N HIS A 583 14.89 5.94 -3.12
CA HIS A 583 15.07 6.48 -1.79
C HIS A 583 16.28 5.84 -1.11
N LYS A 584 17.14 6.67 -0.50
CA LYS A 584 18.15 6.19 0.44
C LYS A 584 17.53 5.94 1.82
N HIS A 585 18.29 5.29 2.70
CA HIS A 585 17.81 4.94 4.04
C HIS A 585 17.26 6.16 4.79
N PHE A 586 16.07 6.00 5.35
CA PHE A 586 15.47 6.93 6.30
C PHE A 586 15.94 6.53 7.71
N ASN A 587 16.79 7.34 8.31
CA ASN A 587 17.32 7.03 9.64
C ASN A 587 16.31 7.35 10.73
N SER A 588 15.88 8.61 10.80
CA SER A 588 14.87 9.03 11.76
C SER A 588 14.24 10.38 11.43
N LYS A 589 13.04 10.61 11.93
CA LYS A 589 12.37 11.91 11.92
C LYS A 589 13.21 12.99 12.64
N ALA A 590 13.90 12.64 13.72
CA ALA A 590 14.73 13.56 14.48
C ALA A 590 15.87 14.13 13.65
N GLU A 591 16.49 13.32 12.80
CA GLU A 591 17.56 13.77 11.90
C GLU A 591 17.06 14.76 10.85
N VAL A 592 15.90 14.51 10.24
CA VAL A 592 15.27 15.43 9.29
C VAL A 592 14.96 16.78 9.96
N LEU A 593 14.45 16.74 11.19
CA LEU A 593 14.09 17.94 11.93
C LEU A 593 15.32 18.78 12.36
N SER A 594 16.43 18.13 12.73
CA SER A 594 17.62 18.82 13.25
C SER A 594 18.61 19.23 12.16
N ALA A 595 18.86 18.36 11.19
CA ALA A 595 19.86 18.58 10.15
C ALA A 595 19.28 19.16 8.85
N GLY A 596 17.94 19.17 8.69
CA GLY A 596 17.27 19.53 7.43
C GLY A 596 17.62 18.57 6.29
N THR A 597 18.26 17.43 6.60
CA THR A 597 18.65 16.43 5.60
C THR A 597 17.41 15.66 5.17
N ASP A 598 16.97 15.95 3.96
CA ASP A 598 15.98 15.13 3.28
C ASP A 598 16.62 13.79 2.87
N VAL A 599 15.83 12.72 2.78
CA VAL A 599 16.29 11.47 2.19
C VAL A 599 16.74 11.75 0.77
N LEU A 600 18.03 11.54 0.49
CA LEU A 600 18.57 11.75 -0.85
C LEU A 600 17.83 10.87 -1.84
N THR A 601 17.15 11.50 -2.78
CA THR A 601 16.41 10.83 -3.83
C THR A 601 17.13 10.99 -5.16
N VAL A 602 17.29 9.88 -5.87
CA VAL A 602 17.77 9.89 -7.25
C VAL A 602 16.55 9.70 -8.15
N LYS A 603 16.34 10.62 -9.07
CA LYS A 603 15.21 10.56 -10.02
C LYS A 603 15.70 10.06 -11.38
N ARG A 604 14.99 9.09 -11.92
CA ARG A 604 15.19 8.57 -13.29
C ARG A 604 13.92 8.82 -14.09
N LEU A 605 14.07 9.37 -15.27
CA LEU A 605 12.98 9.51 -16.22
C LEU A 605 12.63 8.13 -16.78
N VAL A 606 11.36 7.74 -16.69
CA VAL A 606 10.80 6.52 -17.28
C VAL A 606 10.19 6.84 -18.63
N ASP A 607 9.29 7.82 -18.64
CA ASP A 607 8.61 8.27 -19.85
C ASP A 607 8.43 9.80 -19.81
N LYS A 608 8.47 10.42 -20.98
CA LYS A 608 8.33 11.88 -21.13
C LYS A 608 7.24 12.19 -22.14
N GLU A 609 6.24 12.92 -21.70
CA GLU A 609 5.23 13.46 -22.59
C GLU A 609 5.80 14.61 -23.44
N LEU A 610 5.64 14.53 -24.76
CA LEU A 610 6.06 15.59 -25.68
C LEU A 610 5.21 16.84 -25.51
N GLU A 611 3.91 16.65 -25.31
CA GLU A 611 2.96 17.69 -24.93
C GLU A 611 2.45 17.42 -23.53
N ARG A 612 2.18 18.49 -22.78
CA ARG A 612 1.73 18.38 -21.41
C ARG A 612 0.35 17.71 -21.34
N LYS A 613 0.26 16.51 -20.73
CA LYS A 613 -0.96 15.73 -20.59
C LYS A 613 -2.04 16.49 -19.82
N LYS A 614 -3.29 16.43 -20.30
CA LYS A 614 -4.44 17.13 -19.73
C LYS A 614 -5.38 16.17 -19.03
N VAL A 615 -6.28 16.70 -18.20
CA VAL A 615 -7.32 15.94 -17.52
C VAL A 615 -8.16 15.12 -18.49
N LYS A 616 -8.52 15.64 -19.67
CA LYS A 616 -9.32 14.92 -20.67
C LYS A 616 -8.70 13.59 -21.14
N GLU A 617 -7.41 13.37 -20.90
CA GLU A 617 -6.64 12.17 -21.30
C GLU A 617 -6.44 11.21 -20.12
N THR A 618 -7.28 11.31 -19.09
CA THR A 618 -7.21 10.54 -17.86
C THR A 618 -8.56 9.89 -17.56
N ASN A 619 -8.57 8.87 -16.68
CA ASN A 619 -9.83 8.26 -16.21
C ASN A 619 -10.79 9.27 -15.58
N VAL A 620 -10.27 10.23 -14.82
CA VAL A 620 -11.09 11.35 -14.29
C VAL A 620 -11.69 12.16 -15.45
N GLY A 621 -10.94 12.37 -16.53
CA GLY A 621 -11.43 13.06 -17.73
C GLY A 621 -12.56 12.29 -18.43
N GLU A 622 -12.48 10.97 -18.49
CA GLU A 622 -13.56 10.12 -19.02
C GLU A 622 -14.85 10.25 -18.20
N GLU A 623 -14.72 10.22 -16.86
CA GLU A 623 -15.87 10.43 -15.95
C GLU A 623 -16.51 11.82 -16.16
N LEU A 624 -15.70 12.87 -16.26
CA LEU A 624 -16.18 14.24 -16.50
C LEU A 624 -16.86 14.38 -17.88
N LEU A 625 -16.36 13.70 -18.92
CA LEU A 625 -16.99 13.68 -20.24
C LEU A 625 -18.35 12.97 -20.21
N GLN A 626 -18.48 11.89 -19.45
CA GLN A 626 -19.77 11.22 -19.24
C GLN A 626 -20.75 12.14 -18.50
N GLU A 627 -20.29 12.86 -17.47
CA GLU A 627 -21.13 13.83 -16.75
C GLU A 627 -21.58 14.98 -17.68
N VAL A 628 -20.69 15.49 -18.52
CA VAL A 628 -21.03 16.49 -19.54
C VAL A 628 -22.13 15.96 -20.49
N ALA A 629 -21.98 14.74 -21.00
CA ALA A 629 -22.99 14.15 -21.90
C ALA A 629 -24.38 13.99 -21.22
N ILE A 630 -24.38 13.60 -19.96
CA ILE A 630 -25.62 13.52 -19.16
C ILE A 630 -26.27 14.90 -18.98
N LEU A 631 -25.47 15.93 -18.67
CA LEU A 631 -25.98 17.31 -18.51
C LEU A 631 -26.47 17.91 -19.84
N GLU A 632 -25.80 17.60 -20.95
CA GLU A 632 -26.28 17.98 -22.29
C GLU A 632 -27.62 17.32 -22.60
N SER A 633 -27.76 16.02 -22.28
CA SER A 633 -29.04 15.29 -22.42
C SER A 633 -30.17 15.88 -21.52
N LEU A 634 -29.83 16.28 -20.29
CA LEU A 634 -30.75 16.96 -19.38
C LEU A 634 -31.24 18.30 -19.96
N ARG A 635 -30.28 19.08 -20.51
CA ARG A 635 -30.57 20.36 -21.14
C ARG A 635 -31.56 20.21 -22.32
N GLU A 636 -31.32 19.25 -23.21
CA GLU A 636 -32.19 18.93 -24.34
C GLU A 636 -33.59 18.45 -23.89
N TYR A 637 -33.61 17.56 -22.89
CA TYR A 637 -34.84 16.97 -22.38
C TYR A 637 -35.79 18.00 -21.75
N ARG A 638 -35.24 18.97 -20.98
CA ARG A 638 -36.06 19.85 -20.13
C ARG A 638 -36.13 21.31 -20.58
N TYR A 639 -35.09 21.83 -21.22
CA TYR A 639 -34.98 23.28 -21.49
C TYR A 639 -34.91 23.65 -22.96
N MET A 640 -34.69 22.73 -23.88
CA MET A 640 -34.67 22.99 -25.33
C MET A 640 -35.94 22.52 -26.06
N LYS A 641 -36.92 22.02 -25.33
CA LYS A 641 -38.28 21.76 -25.82
C LYS A 641 -39.15 22.97 -25.53
#